data_3e3641df15d2800bc07ae07f6fa4723b
#
_entry.id   3e3641df15d2800bc07ae07f6fa4723b
#
_cell.length_a   1.000
_cell.length_b   1.000
_cell.length_c   1.000
_cell.angle_alpha   90.00
_cell.angle_beta   90.00
_cell.angle_gamma   90.00
#
_symmetry.space_group_name_H-M   'P 1'
#
loop_
_entity.id
_entity.type
_entity.pdbx_description
1 polymer ?
#
loop_
_entity_poly.entity_id
_entity_poly.type
_entity_poly.pdbx_seq_one_letter_code
_entity_poly.pdbx_strand_id
1 'polypeptide(L)'
;MRGANMSELFLYEELDAVKRFGISADFPEIIKSGLSKKIFLREYQVEAVTNFALYFDYDGLRKNKQVHTLFHMATGSGKTVIMAGLILYLYTKGYRKFLFFVNQTNVLEKTIDNFINPLSNKYLFNDVIEYLGKKIKVKRVENFSGNVLDDDIEILFTTTQKLHMDLFEAKENSLTYDDFENNKVVFISDESHHINSLTKKPSKDEEAAAKSWEYSVTNALSRNKDSIMLEFTATCDLKDPNVLQKYKDKIIFNYPLISFRESGYTKDFQNFATDTDLWTRTLMALVMSEYRRFLFADLKLNIKPVIMLKSQKIDDSLCFYDEFFKKVKELTSYELQNLTVVGIEKLTEAINYFKEKDNTLELLEQSIKISFSENTSIIMNGSSDNNKENQLLVNSLEDLDNPIRIIFAVDMLNEGWDVLNLFDIVRLYDTRQSKSGGKIGNYTVKEAQLIGRGARYCPFVVDDEELKFKRKFDGDVSNPNRILETMYFHSKNDSRYISELKNALIETGLQAREQILLEYRLKDEFKASDFYKKSYVFSNKRLLKGRDDVHSLEPSMRTKTYYYTALSGKGNILNLIGDDAPSTSSIKTNLKSIKFKDIDYNVLLGAIECFEELRFDIIKQKYPSLKSMREFLTSDEFLGNSNVEITYSQDEINGKILFSAVKNALVKVASHVMAIKPEYVGSKEFEPKQLNMVLKDKKISLGSIEGNGGKGDSQNYCLNEEYRLDLTNESWYVFNDNYGTSEEKLFVKYFKTHIEPKLKEKNLEYYVVRNERIPDLAIYSFEAGERFEPDFLLFVRKKRCEGSITYQGYIEPKGNHLLETDVWKESFSMQIEEEHSVKGLFVDDYKMIGFPFFNRDNRMEEFEKSIDNWLIKL
;
A
#
# COMPACT_ATOMS: atom_id res chain seq x y z
N MET A 1 -33.18 -9.12 -18.46
CA MET A 1 -31.89 -8.60 -18.95
C MET A 1 -31.68 -9.06 -20.39
N ARG A 2 -31.66 -8.17 -21.37
CA ARG A 2 -31.29 -8.53 -22.76
C ARG A 2 -29.80 -8.89 -22.71
N GLY A 3 -29.43 -10.08 -23.24
CA GLY A 3 -28.08 -10.55 -23.27
C GLY A 3 -27.16 -9.52 -23.94
N ALA A 4 -26.30 -8.91 -23.18
CA ALA A 4 -25.18 -8.17 -23.71
C ALA A 4 -24.35 -9.17 -24.53
N ASN A 5 -24.09 -8.84 -25.79
CA ASN A 5 -23.20 -9.64 -26.63
C ASN A 5 -21.83 -9.70 -25.94
N MET A 6 -21.36 -10.88 -25.57
CA MET A 6 -20.03 -11.08 -24.94
C MET A 6 -18.88 -10.48 -25.77
N SER A 7 -19.10 -10.11 -27.02
CA SER A 7 -18.11 -9.43 -27.88
C SER A 7 -17.90 -7.93 -27.56
N GLU A 8 -18.68 -7.35 -26.65
CA GLU A 8 -18.59 -5.91 -26.28
C GLU A 8 -17.87 -5.65 -24.97
N LEU A 9 -17.59 -6.66 -24.16
CA LEU A 9 -16.98 -6.54 -22.84
C LEU A 9 -15.43 -6.48 -22.91
N PHE A 10 -14.81 -5.81 -21.94
CA PHE A 10 -13.39 -5.92 -21.69
C PHE A 10 -13.03 -7.28 -21.08
N LEU A 11 -11.78 -7.71 -21.23
CA LEU A 11 -11.34 -8.99 -20.67
C LEU A 11 -11.55 -9.07 -19.15
N TYR A 12 -11.28 -8.00 -18.39
CA TYR A 12 -11.53 -7.98 -16.93
C TYR A 12 -13.03 -8.11 -16.59
N GLU A 13 -13.92 -7.57 -17.42
CA GLU A 13 -15.37 -7.73 -17.24
C GLU A 13 -15.85 -9.15 -17.60
N GLU A 14 -15.22 -9.78 -18.62
CA GLU A 14 -15.46 -11.20 -18.94
C GLU A 14 -15.02 -12.09 -17.76
N LEU A 15 -13.86 -11.81 -17.15
CA LEU A 15 -13.36 -12.50 -15.96
C LEU A 15 -14.31 -12.36 -14.77
N ASP A 16 -14.80 -11.15 -14.52
CA ASP A 16 -15.76 -10.91 -13.44
C ASP A 16 -17.10 -11.65 -13.69
N ALA A 17 -17.53 -11.71 -14.93
CA ALA A 17 -18.69 -12.49 -15.29
C ALA A 17 -18.47 -13.99 -15.02
N VAL A 18 -17.31 -14.53 -15.40
CA VAL A 18 -16.95 -15.94 -15.16
C VAL A 18 -16.88 -16.27 -13.67
N LYS A 19 -16.29 -15.39 -12.87
CA LYS A 19 -16.27 -15.53 -11.40
C LYS A 19 -17.68 -15.58 -10.79
N ARG A 20 -18.63 -14.77 -11.30
CA ARG A 20 -20.04 -14.81 -10.84
C ARG A 20 -20.72 -16.14 -11.11
N PHE A 21 -20.21 -16.97 -12.03
CA PHE A 21 -20.67 -18.34 -12.28
C PHE A 21 -19.93 -19.39 -11.44
N GLY A 22 -19.16 -18.97 -10.43
CA GLY A 22 -18.45 -19.87 -9.51
C GLY A 22 -17.16 -20.45 -10.09
N ILE A 23 -16.59 -19.88 -11.15
CA ILE A 23 -15.29 -20.29 -11.69
C ILE A 23 -14.25 -19.31 -11.17
N SER A 24 -13.42 -19.78 -10.23
CA SER A 24 -12.34 -19.01 -9.61
C SER A 24 -11.01 -19.76 -9.75
N ALA A 25 -9.90 -19.06 -9.52
CA ALA A 25 -8.59 -19.67 -9.36
C ALA A 25 -8.08 -19.41 -7.94
N ASP A 26 -7.47 -20.40 -7.35
CA ASP A 26 -6.81 -20.25 -6.06
C ASP A 26 -5.58 -19.34 -6.19
N PHE A 27 -5.29 -18.60 -5.13
CA PHE A 27 -4.06 -17.82 -5.08
C PHE A 27 -2.84 -18.75 -5.01
N PRO A 28 -1.85 -18.62 -5.95
CA PRO A 28 -0.74 -19.56 -6.05
C PRO A 28 0.15 -19.56 -4.80
N GLU A 29 0.29 -20.72 -4.13
CA GLU A 29 1.08 -20.86 -2.90
C GLU A 29 2.56 -20.49 -3.05
N ILE A 30 3.16 -20.70 -4.25
CA ILE A 30 4.54 -20.30 -4.50
C ILE A 30 4.74 -18.79 -4.35
N ILE A 31 3.72 -17.98 -4.57
CA ILE A 31 3.82 -16.53 -4.40
C ILE A 31 3.89 -16.19 -2.92
N LYS A 32 3.08 -16.85 -2.08
CA LYS A 32 3.12 -16.63 -0.63
C LYS A 32 4.48 -17.02 -0.02
N SER A 33 5.05 -18.13 -0.48
CA SER A 33 6.33 -18.66 0.02
C SER A 33 7.56 -18.03 -0.63
N GLY A 34 7.46 -17.60 -1.89
CA GLY A 34 8.60 -17.12 -2.68
C GLY A 34 8.81 -15.62 -2.66
N LEU A 35 7.79 -14.81 -2.34
CA LEU A 35 7.99 -13.38 -2.11
C LEU A 35 8.62 -13.13 -0.75
N SER A 36 9.32 -12.00 -0.62
CA SER A 36 9.92 -11.56 0.64
C SER A 36 8.88 -11.50 1.75
N LYS A 37 9.22 -12.02 2.92
CA LYS A 37 8.35 -11.98 4.11
C LYS A 37 8.02 -10.56 4.58
N LYS A 38 8.75 -9.55 4.11
CA LYS A 38 8.47 -8.12 4.36
C LYS A 38 7.29 -7.60 3.52
N ILE A 39 6.87 -8.34 2.48
CA ILE A 39 5.81 -7.93 1.57
C ILE A 39 4.46 -8.46 2.09
N PHE A 40 3.54 -7.53 2.28
CA PHE A 40 2.14 -7.83 2.56
C PHE A 40 1.34 -7.54 1.28
N LEU A 41 0.80 -8.59 0.68
CA LEU A 41 -0.05 -8.42 -0.49
C LEU A 41 -1.38 -7.77 -0.08
N ARG A 42 -1.77 -6.78 -0.84
CA ARG A 42 -3.05 -6.08 -0.68
C ARG A 42 -4.14 -6.84 -1.44
N GLU A 43 -5.38 -6.70 -1.04
CA GLU A 43 -6.53 -7.39 -1.65
C GLU A 43 -6.54 -7.28 -3.17
N TYR A 44 -6.39 -6.08 -3.72
CA TYR A 44 -6.36 -5.87 -5.18
C TYR A 44 -5.13 -6.50 -5.87
N GLN A 45 -4.01 -6.70 -5.16
CA GLN A 45 -2.84 -7.39 -5.70
C GLN A 45 -3.08 -8.91 -5.76
N VAL A 46 -3.74 -9.44 -4.75
CA VAL A 46 -4.21 -10.83 -4.77
C VAL A 46 -5.19 -11.04 -5.93
N GLU A 47 -6.15 -10.13 -6.08
CA GLU A 47 -7.12 -10.17 -7.17
C GLU A 47 -6.44 -10.08 -8.55
N ALA A 48 -5.48 -9.19 -8.75
CA ALA A 48 -4.75 -9.08 -10.01
C ALA A 48 -4.04 -10.38 -10.40
N VAL A 49 -3.42 -11.04 -9.42
CA VAL A 49 -2.74 -12.34 -9.63
C VAL A 49 -3.74 -13.46 -9.89
N THR A 50 -4.82 -13.54 -9.13
CA THR A 50 -5.86 -14.57 -9.34
C THR A 50 -6.58 -14.41 -10.66
N ASN A 51 -6.81 -13.17 -11.13
CA ASN A 51 -7.34 -12.91 -12.47
C ASN A 51 -6.42 -13.46 -13.56
N PHE A 52 -5.11 -13.24 -13.40
CA PHE A 52 -4.15 -13.79 -14.36
C PHE A 52 -4.11 -15.32 -14.30
N ALA A 53 -4.09 -15.91 -13.11
CA ALA A 53 -4.10 -17.36 -12.94
C ALA A 53 -5.36 -17.98 -13.58
N LEU A 54 -6.53 -17.38 -13.33
CA LEU A 54 -7.80 -17.81 -13.93
C LEU A 54 -7.74 -17.73 -15.46
N TYR A 55 -7.30 -16.61 -16.02
CA TYR A 55 -7.16 -16.44 -17.47
C TYR A 55 -6.18 -17.43 -18.09
N PHE A 56 -5.06 -17.68 -17.39
CA PHE A 56 -3.99 -18.56 -17.89
C PHE A 56 -4.38 -20.04 -17.86
N ASP A 57 -5.05 -20.46 -16.78
CA ASP A 57 -5.38 -21.87 -16.56
C ASP A 57 -6.73 -22.29 -17.19
N TYR A 58 -7.61 -21.32 -17.52
CA TYR A 58 -8.93 -21.62 -18.08
C TYR A 58 -8.96 -21.39 -19.59
N ASP A 59 -8.87 -22.47 -20.37
CA ASP A 59 -8.79 -22.44 -21.82
C ASP A 59 -9.99 -21.73 -22.51
N GLY A 60 -11.15 -21.74 -21.87
CA GLY A 60 -12.37 -21.08 -22.37
C GLY A 60 -12.23 -19.56 -22.56
N LEU A 61 -11.42 -18.91 -21.72
CA LEU A 61 -11.14 -17.48 -21.82
C LEU A 61 -10.02 -17.17 -22.79
N ARG A 62 -9.01 -18.01 -22.83
CA ARG A 62 -7.79 -17.80 -23.64
C ARG A 62 -8.03 -17.97 -25.15
N LYS A 63 -9.03 -18.76 -25.55
CA LYS A 63 -9.44 -18.97 -26.95
C LYS A 63 -8.28 -19.32 -27.90
N ASN A 64 -7.28 -20.06 -27.40
CA ASN A 64 -6.05 -20.46 -28.11
C ASN A 64 -5.19 -19.29 -28.67
N LYS A 65 -5.36 -18.07 -28.14
CA LYS A 65 -4.50 -16.93 -28.49
C LYS A 65 -3.18 -16.98 -27.70
N GLN A 66 -2.13 -16.41 -28.27
CA GLN A 66 -0.90 -16.12 -27.54
C GLN A 66 -1.22 -15.19 -26.36
N VAL A 67 -0.67 -15.48 -25.18
CA VAL A 67 -0.95 -14.69 -23.98
C VAL A 67 -0.29 -13.32 -24.07
N HIS A 68 -1.12 -12.30 -24.14
CA HIS A 68 -0.72 -10.89 -24.13
C HIS A 68 -1.71 -10.14 -23.22
N THR A 69 -1.28 -9.74 -22.05
CA THR A 69 -2.14 -9.13 -21.03
C THR A 69 -1.61 -7.78 -20.57
N LEU A 70 -2.53 -6.87 -20.24
CA LEU A 70 -2.25 -5.54 -19.71
C LEU A 70 -2.85 -5.40 -18.30
N PHE A 71 -2.01 -5.00 -17.35
CA PHE A 71 -2.41 -4.58 -16.00
C PHE A 71 -2.46 -3.05 -15.96
N HIS A 72 -3.64 -2.49 -16.01
CA HIS A 72 -3.86 -1.06 -15.83
C HIS A 72 -3.99 -0.76 -14.33
N MET A 73 -2.94 -0.23 -13.72
CA MET A 73 -2.85 -0.05 -12.28
C MET A 73 -2.19 1.27 -11.92
N ALA A 74 -2.70 1.94 -10.90
CA ALA A 74 -2.19 3.21 -10.40
C ALA A 74 -0.67 3.20 -10.13
N THR A 75 -0.03 4.36 -10.25
CA THR A 75 1.34 4.53 -9.78
C THR A 75 1.37 4.35 -8.25
N GLY A 76 2.37 3.61 -7.73
CA GLY A 76 2.45 3.31 -6.29
C GLY A 76 1.58 2.16 -5.82
N SER A 77 0.80 1.50 -6.71
CA SER A 77 0.00 0.32 -6.36
C SER A 77 0.81 -0.96 -6.18
N GLY A 78 2.13 -0.92 -6.36
CA GLY A 78 2.99 -2.08 -6.22
C GLY A 78 2.99 -3.01 -7.44
N LYS A 79 2.90 -2.48 -8.65
CA LYS A 79 3.03 -3.23 -9.92
C LYS A 79 4.23 -4.18 -9.91
N THR A 80 5.37 -3.72 -9.40
CA THR A 80 6.63 -4.50 -9.32
C THR A 80 6.49 -5.75 -8.44
N VAL A 81 5.67 -5.69 -7.38
CA VAL A 81 5.36 -6.85 -6.54
C VAL A 81 4.54 -7.89 -7.31
N ILE A 82 3.57 -7.44 -8.10
CA ILE A 82 2.76 -8.33 -8.94
C ILE A 82 3.63 -8.96 -10.02
N MET A 83 4.55 -8.20 -10.65
CA MET A 83 5.51 -8.73 -11.61
C MET A 83 6.34 -9.88 -10.98
N ALA A 84 6.88 -9.66 -9.78
CA ALA A 84 7.63 -10.69 -9.06
C ALA A 84 6.76 -11.92 -8.73
N GLY A 85 5.52 -11.72 -8.30
CA GLY A 85 4.56 -12.80 -8.07
C GLY A 85 4.27 -13.60 -9.33
N LEU A 86 4.03 -12.92 -10.45
CA LEU A 86 3.77 -13.58 -11.75
C LEU A 86 4.99 -14.33 -12.28
N ILE A 87 6.22 -13.85 -12.03
CA ILE A 87 7.44 -14.60 -12.34
C ILE A 87 7.45 -15.93 -11.59
N LEU A 88 7.15 -15.92 -10.29
CA LEU A 88 7.08 -17.14 -9.48
C LEU A 88 5.96 -18.09 -9.96
N TYR A 89 4.79 -17.55 -10.26
CA TYR A 89 3.68 -18.35 -10.80
C TYR A 89 4.02 -18.97 -12.14
N LEU A 90 4.55 -18.21 -13.08
CA LEU A 90 4.92 -18.71 -14.41
C LEU A 90 6.11 -19.69 -14.36
N TYR A 91 6.96 -19.58 -13.34
CA TYR A 91 7.96 -20.61 -13.07
C TYR A 91 7.30 -21.98 -12.84
N THR A 92 6.20 -22.07 -12.10
CA THR A 92 5.45 -23.32 -11.91
C THR A 92 4.85 -23.86 -13.19
N LYS A 93 4.62 -22.99 -14.17
CA LYS A 93 4.13 -23.35 -15.52
C LYS A 93 5.27 -23.70 -16.51
N GLY A 94 6.50 -23.79 -15.98
CA GLY A 94 7.69 -24.22 -16.74
C GLY A 94 8.39 -23.09 -17.50
N TYR A 95 8.13 -21.80 -17.19
CA TYR A 95 8.91 -20.68 -17.70
C TYR A 95 10.15 -20.48 -16.83
N ARG A 96 11.29 -20.21 -17.48
CA ARG A 96 12.58 -19.98 -16.82
C ARG A 96 13.23 -18.67 -17.22
N LYS A 97 12.87 -18.14 -18.38
CA LYS A 97 13.49 -17.02 -19.06
C LYS A 97 12.53 -15.83 -19.12
N PHE A 98 12.97 -14.72 -18.55
CA PHE A 98 12.18 -13.50 -18.40
C PHE A 98 12.96 -12.33 -18.97
N LEU A 99 12.30 -11.51 -19.80
CA LEU A 99 12.84 -10.27 -20.37
C LEU A 99 12.09 -9.11 -19.75
N PHE A 100 12.75 -8.37 -18.87
CA PHE A 100 12.21 -7.14 -18.32
C PHE A 100 12.73 -5.94 -19.09
N PHE A 101 11.87 -5.08 -19.55
CA PHE A 101 12.25 -3.87 -20.24
C PHE A 101 11.37 -2.67 -19.89
N VAL A 102 11.99 -1.49 -19.90
CA VAL A 102 11.40 -0.19 -19.54
C VAL A 102 12.05 0.91 -20.35
N ASN A 103 11.39 2.07 -20.46
CA ASN A 103 11.90 3.15 -21.30
C ASN A 103 13.08 3.92 -20.68
N GLN A 104 13.16 4.01 -19.34
CA GLN A 104 14.12 4.85 -18.62
C GLN A 104 15.15 4.03 -17.85
N THR A 105 16.43 4.41 -17.97
CA THR A 105 17.57 3.74 -17.29
C THR A 105 17.44 3.82 -15.76
N ASN A 106 17.01 4.95 -15.21
CA ASN A 106 16.88 5.12 -13.74
C ASN A 106 15.86 4.15 -13.13
N VAL A 107 14.76 3.90 -13.86
CA VAL A 107 13.72 2.94 -13.43
C VAL A 107 14.26 1.52 -13.54
N LEU A 108 15.04 1.23 -14.60
CA LEU A 108 15.68 -0.06 -14.79
C LEU A 108 16.62 -0.42 -13.64
N GLU A 109 17.52 0.50 -13.25
CA GLU A 109 18.48 0.26 -12.16
C GLU A 109 17.80 0.01 -10.81
N LYS A 110 16.77 0.81 -10.46
CA LYS A 110 15.97 0.57 -9.25
C LYS A 110 15.25 -0.77 -9.28
N THR A 111 14.77 -1.19 -10.45
CA THR A 111 14.10 -2.48 -10.60
C THR A 111 15.10 -3.63 -10.46
N ILE A 112 16.27 -3.53 -11.06
CA ILE A 112 17.35 -4.51 -10.89
C ILE A 112 17.69 -4.68 -9.41
N ASP A 113 17.86 -3.58 -8.67
CA ASP A 113 18.16 -3.61 -7.25
C ASP A 113 17.06 -4.35 -6.45
N ASN A 114 15.79 -4.06 -6.73
CA ASN A 114 14.66 -4.72 -6.07
C ASN A 114 14.53 -6.23 -6.40
N PHE A 115 14.92 -6.65 -7.60
CA PHE A 115 14.80 -8.06 -8.03
C PHE A 115 16.02 -8.91 -7.71
N ILE A 116 17.20 -8.32 -7.65
CA ILE A 116 18.46 -9.05 -7.65
C ILE A 116 19.28 -8.83 -6.38
N ASN A 117 19.18 -7.66 -5.73
CA ASN A 117 20.00 -7.33 -4.58
C ASN A 117 19.29 -7.72 -3.25
N PRO A 118 19.71 -8.81 -2.57
CA PRO A 118 19.10 -9.21 -1.29
C PRO A 118 19.33 -8.21 -0.15
N LEU A 119 20.27 -7.26 -0.33
CA LEU A 119 20.55 -6.21 0.66
C LEU A 119 19.62 -5.00 0.48
N SER A 120 18.90 -4.94 -0.62
CA SER A 120 17.93 -3.86 -0.85
C SER A 120 16.78 -3.93 0.16
N ASN A 121 16.43 -2.81 0.77
CA ASN A 121 15.26 -2.71 1.66
C ASN A 121 13.95 -3.08 0.94
N LYS A 122 13.93 -3.00 -0.40
CA LYS A 122 12.77 -3.30 -1.26
C LYS A 122 12.95 -4.62 -2.03
N TYR A 123 13.88 -5.50 -1.61
CA TYR A 123 14.07 -6.80 -2.25
C TYR A 123 12.79 -7.63 -2.23
N LEU A 124 12.42 -8.16 -3.39
CA LEU A 124 11.09 -8.72 -3.64
C LEU A 124 10.96 -10.21 -3.33
N PHE A 125 12.06 -10.96 -3.35
CA PHE A 125 11.98 -12.40 -3.19
C PHE A 125 12.42 -12.85 -1.78
N ASN A 126 12.02 -14.06 -1.43
CA ASN A 126 12.54 -14.69 -0.22
C ASN A 126 13.99 -15.15 -0.44
N ASP A 127 14.79 -15.21 0.63
CA ASP A 127 16.19 -15.69 0.58
C ASP A 127 16.30 -17.10 0.00
N VAL A 128 15.29 -17.92 0.22
CA VAL A 128 15.18 -19.28 -0.31
C VAL A 128 13.80 -19.46 -0.91
N ILE A 129 13.75 -19.60 -2.23
CA ILE A 129 12.56 -20.00 -2.94
C ILE A 129 12.64 -21.51 -3.12
N GLU A 130 11.60 -22.23 -2.72
CA GLU A 130 11.55 -23.67 -2.86
C GLU A 130 10.28 -24.10 -3.61
N TYR A 131 10.45 -24.98 -4.60
CA TYR A 131 9.34 -25.54 -5.35
C TYR A 131 9.63 -27.01 -5.66
N LEU A 132 8.70 -27.89 -5.32
CA LEU A 132 8.83 -29.34 -5.48
C LEU A 132 10.14 -29.94 -4.91
N GLY A 133 10.58 -29.42 -3.75
CA GLY A 133 11.81 -29.88 -3.09
C GLY A 133 13.11 -29.34 -3.70
N LYS A 134 13.05 -28.46 -4.71
CA LYS A 134 14.20 -27.81 -5.32
C LYS A 134 14.31 -26.37 -4.89
N LYS A 135 15.53 -25.92 -4.61
CA LYS A 135 15.84 -24.51 -4.33
C LYS A 135 16.07 -23.76 -5.64
N ILE A 136 15.38 -22.65 -5.79
CA ILE A 136 15.38 -21.80 -6.98
C ILE A 136 16.10 -20.50 -6.67
N LYS A 137 16.93 -20.03 -7.59
CA LYS A 137 17.58 -18.73 -7.51
C LYS A 137 17.05 -17.81 -8.61
N VAL A 138 16.96 -16.53 -8.31
CA VAL A 138 16.68 -15.48 -9.30
C VAL A 138 18.03 -14.90 -9.71
N LYS A 139 18.35 -14.98 -11.00
CA LYS A 139 19.63 -14.55 -11.56
C LYS A 139 19.41 -13.45 -12.61
N ARG A 140 20.21 -12.40 -12.54
CA ARG A 140 20.37 -11.48 -13.68
C ARG A 140 21.28 -12.12 -14.70
N VAL A 141 20.89 -12.08 -15.97
CA VAL A 141 21.67 -12.56 -17.11
C VAL A 141 21.79 -11.46 -18.16
N GLU A 142 22.90 -11.49 -18.91
CA GLU A 142 23.08 -10.61 -20.07
C GLU A 142 22.55 -11.26 -21.35
N ASN A 143 22.62 -12.62 -21.43
CA ASN A 143 22.03 -13.43 -22.47
C ASN A 143 21.39 -14.67 -21.85
N PHE A 144 20.36 -15.21 -22.47
CA PHE A 144 19.73 -16.45 -22.01
C PHE A 144 20.66 -17.66 -22.14
N SER A 145 20.74 -18.47 -21.07
CA SER A 145 21.54 -19.67 -21.09
C SER A 145 20.98 -20.69 -22.08
N GLY A 146 21.87 -21.36 -22.83
CA GLY A 146 21.51 -22.52 -23.65
C GLY A 146 21.38 -23.81 -22.84
N ASN A 147 21.58 -23.79 -21.53
CA ASN A 147 21.60 -24.96 -20.68
C ASN A 147 20.18 -25.35 -20.24
N VAL A 148 19.66 -26.45 -20.78
CA VAL A 148 18.32 -26.97 -20.48
C VAL A 148 18.20 -27.51 -19.04
N LEU A 149 19.31 -27.73 -18.35
CA LEU A 149 19.38 -28.31 -17.01
C LEU A 149 19.34 -27.26 -15.88
N ASP A 150 19.41 -25.98 -16.22
CA ASP A 150 19.34 -24.88 -15.22
C ASP A 150 17.87 -24.61 -14.85
N ASP A 151 17.50 -24.96 -13.62
CA ASP A 151 16.15 -24.77 -13.08
C ASP A 151 15.95 -23.38 -12.44
N ASP A 152 16.94 -22.49 -12.50
CA ASP A 152 16.86 -21.16 -11.92
C ASP A 152 16.04 -20.19 -12.79
N ILE A 153 15.59 -19.09 -12.20
CA ILE A 153 14.90 -18.01 -12.88
C ILE A 153 15.94 -17.05 -13.47
N GLU A 154 16.00 -16.95 -14.78
CA GLU A 154 16.86 -16.02 -15.51
C GLU A 154 16.07 -14.77 -15.90
N ILE A 155 16.54 -13.59 -15.46
CA ILE A 155 15.93 -12.31 -15.82
C ILE A 155 16.97 -11.46 -16.57
N LEU A 156 16.65 -11.13 -17.80
CA LEU A 156 17.39 -10.17 -18.62
C LEU A 156 16.73 -8.81 -18.47
N PHE A 157 17.50 -7.81 -18.06
CA PHE A 157 17.04 -6.44 -17.88
C PHE A 157 17.59 -5.53 -18.97
N THR A 158 16.70 -4.79 -19.64
CA THR A 158 17.13 -3.88 -20.72
C THR A 158 16.21 -2.65 -20.80
N THR A 159 16.63 -1.67 -21.60
CA THR A 159 15.72 -0.58 -22.01
C THR A 159 15.08 -0.91 -23.35
N THR A 160 13.90 -0.35 -23.61
CA THR A 160 13.20 -0.51 -24.89
C THR A 160 14.10 -0.10 -26.08
N GLN A 161 14.83 0.99 -25.93
CA GLN A 161 15.75 1.48 -26.94
C GLN A 161 16.91 0.50 -27.18
N LYS A 162 17.53 -0.01 -26.11
CA LYS A 162 18.63 -0.98 -26.22
C LYS A 162 18.14 -2.29 -26.86
N LEU A 163 16.99 -2.79 -26.44
CA LEU A 163 16.36 -3.98 -27.04
C LEU A 163 16.14 -3.82 -28.55
N HIS A 164 15.59 -2.67 -28.96
CA HIS A 164 15.41 -2.38 -30.39
C HIS A 164 16.74 -2.37 -31.15
N MET A 165 17.76 -1.70 -30.61
CA MET A 165 19.10 -1.64 -31.23
C MET A 165 19.75 -3.02 -31.34
N ASP A 166 19.66 -3.84 -30.28
CA ASP A 166 20.23 -5.19 -30.24
C ASP A 166 19.56 -6.11 -31.28
N LEU A 167 18.25 -5.96 -31.47
CA LEU A 167 17.46 -6.75 -32.44
C LEU A 167 17.62 -6.26 -33.90
N PHE A 168 17.97 -4.98 -34.10
CA PHE A 168 18.09 -4.40 -35.43
C PHE A 168 19.53 -4.49 -35.98
N GLU A 169 20.53 -4.34 -35.13
CA GLU A 169 21.93 -4.45 -35.48
C GLU A 169 22.54 -5.64 -34.74
N ALA A 170 22.66 -6.79 -35.43
CA ALA A 170 23.31 -7.96 -34.81
C ALA A 170 24.78 -7.66 -34.45
N LYS A 171 25.06 -7.57 -33.15
CA LYS A 171 26.39 -7.41 -32.57
C LYS A 171 26.80 -8.69 -31.87
N GLU A 172 28.10 -8.92 -31.75
CA GLU A 172 28.62 -10.03 -30.97
C GLU A 172 28.10 -9.95 -29.51
N ASN A 173 27.52 -11.04 -29.00
CA ASN A 173 26.87 -11.13 -27.69
C ASN A 173 25.61 -10.26 -27.49
N SER A 174 24.93 -9.81 -28.55
CA SER A 174 23.62 -9.15 -28.46
C SER A 174 22.46 -10.16 -28.61
N LEU A 175 21.29 -9.80 -28.09
CA LEU A 175 20.06 -10.57 -28.31
C LEU A 175 19.68 -10.56 -29.80
N THR A 176 19.29 -11.71 -30.29
CA THR A 176 18.82 -11.90 -31.65
C THR A 176 17.41 -12.48 -31.68
N TYR A 177 16.75 -12.43 -32.84
CA TYR A 177 15.45 -13.07 -33.01
C TYR A 177 15.49 -14.59 -32.83
N ASP A 178 16.64 -15.24 -33.07
CA ASP A 178 16.87 -16.67 -32.89
C ASP A 178 16.77 -17.06 -31.41
N ASP A 179 17.21 -16.17 -30.52
CA ASP A 179 17.09 -16.38 -29.07
C ASP A 179 15.63 -16.52 -28.64
N PHE A 180 14.72 -15.77 -29.27
CA PHE A 180 13.29 -15.82 -29.01
C PHE A 180 12.59 -16.98 -29.75
N GLU A 181 13.09 -17.45 -30.87
CA GLU A 181 12.56 -18.60 -31.57
C GLU A 181 12.83 -19.90 -30.80
N ASN A 182 14.04 -20.05 -30.27
CA ASN A 182 14.48 -21.24 -29.57
C ASN A 182 14.02 -21.31 -28.09
N ASN A 183 13.54 -20.22 -27.52
CA ASN A 183 13.18 -20.14 -26.13
C ASN A 183 11.76 -19.60 -25.93
N LYS A 184 11.00 -20.17 -25.01
CA LYS A 184 9.78 -19.56 -24.52
C LYS A 184 10.12 -18.51 -23.46
N VAL A 185 9.88 -17.25 -23.75
CA VAL A 185 10.26 -16.11 -22.96
C VAL A 185 9.02 -15.37 -22.45
N VAL A 186 9.07 -14.93 -21.21
CA VAL A 186 8.08 -14.01 -20.64
C VAL A 186 8.60 -12.59 -20.76
N PHE A 187 7.95 -11.79 -21.59
CA PHE A 187 8.21 -10.38 -21.78
C PHE A 187 7.45 -9.59 -20.70
N ILE A 188 8.15 -8.78 -19.94
CA ILE A 188 7.56 -7.93 -18.90
C ILE A 188 7.92 -6.48 -19.22
N SER A 189 6.90 -5.69 -19.56
CA SER A 189 7.02 -4.26 -19.85
C SER A 189 6.44 -3.43 -18.72
N ASP A 190 7.26 -2.59 -18.09
CA ASP A 190 6.77 -1.55 -17.18
C ASP A 190 6.65 -0.21 -17.91
N GLU A 191 5.66 0.59 -17.52
CA GLU A 191 5.28 1.85 -18.17
C GLU A 191 5.06 1.72 -19.69
N SER A 192 4.29 0.70 -20.10
CA SER A 192 4.06 0.33 -21.50
C SER A 192 3.43 1.44 -22.36
N HIS A 193 2.87 2.50 -21.74
CA HIS A 193 2.35 3.66 -22.46
C HIS A 193 3.42 4.43 -23.26
N HIS A 194 4.69 4.29 -22.93
CA HIS A 194 5.79 4.86 -23.70
C HIS A 194 6.09 4.09 -24.99
N ILE A 195 5.74 2.81 -25.03
CA ILE A 195 5.84 1.99 -26.24
C ILE A 195 4.68 2.30 -27.20
N ASN A 196 3.54 2.70 -26.62
CA ASN A 196 2.29 2.96 -27.32
C ASN A 196 2.01 4.48 -27.36
N SER A 197 2.81 5.24 -28.04
CA SER A 197 2.85 6.72 -28.09
C SER A 197 1.56 7.42 -28.53
N LEU A 198 0.42 6.73 -28.56
CA LEU A 198 -0.88 7.27 -28.98
C LEU A 198 -1.61 8.08 -27.91
N THR A 199 -1.10 8.18 -26.68
CA THR A 199 -1.79 8.89 -25.56
C THR A 199 -1.47 10.37 -25.45
N LYS A 200 -0.43 10.88 -26.13
CA LYS A 200 -0.14 12.31 -26.33
C LYS A 200 0.14 12.51 -27.82
N LYS A 201 -0.17 13.68 -28.40
CA LYS A 201 0.27 14.00 -29.75
C LYS A 201 1.81 14.09 -29.77
N PRO A 202 2.51 13.00 -30.09
CA PRO A 202 3.97 13.00 -30.16
C PRO A 202 4.42 13.82 -31.36
N SER A 203 5.68 14.22 -31.39
CA SER A 203 6.31 14.67 -32.61
C SER A 203 6.31 13.52 -33.63
N LYS A 204 6.38 13.86 -34.94
CA LYS A 204 6.42 12.82 -35.97
C LYS A 204 7.59 11.85 -35.81
N ASP A 205 8.70 12.33 -35.28
CA ASP A 205 9.91 11.53 -35.04
C ASP A 205 9.73 10.58 -33.82
N GLU A 206 9.08 11.04 -32.76
CA GLU A 206 8.73 10.20 -31.60
C GLU A 206 7.70 9.14 -31.96
N GLU A 207 6.73 9.47 -32.83
CA GLU A 207 5.73 8.51 -33.32
C GLU A 207 6.37 7.43 -34.20
N ALA A 208 7.32 7.80 -35.09
CA ALA A 208 8.06 6.86 -35.91
C ALA A 208 8.96 5.94 -35.09
N ALA A 209 9.65 6.48 -34.07
CA ALA A 209 10.50 5.70 -33.15
C ALA A 209 9.66 4.70 -32.34
N ALA A 210 8.53 5.11 -31.77
CA ALA A 210 7.67 4.24 -30.98
C ALA A 210 7.07 3.11 -31.82
N LYS A 211 6.63 3.37 -33.06
CA LYS A 211 6.17 2.32 -33.99
C LYS A 211 7.27 1.33 -34.33
N SER A 212 8.52 1.78 -34.47
CA SER A 212 9.68 0.94 -34.68
C SER A 212 9.98 0.03 -33.50
N TRP A 213 9.91 0.53 -32.27
CA TRP A 213 10.12 -0.24 -31.04
C TRP A 213 9.01 -1.27 -30.82
N GLU A 214 7.75 -0.86 -31.02
CA GLU A 214 6.61 -1.77 -30.91
C GLU A 214 6.72 -2.92 -31.92
N TYR A 215 7.15 -2.64 -33.11
CA TYR A 215 7.37 -3.65 -34.16
C TYR A 215 8.44 -4.66 -33.70
N SER A 216 9.58 -4.21 -33.17
CA SER A 216 10.66 -5.09 -32.74
C SER A 216 10.22 -6.02 -31.60
N VAL A 217 9.51 -5.50 -30.60
CA VAL A 217 9.00 -6.27 -29.47
C VAL A 217 7.94 -7.28 -29.93
N THR A 218 7.01 -6.85 -30.79
CA THR A 218 5.92 -7.71 -31.29
C THR A 218 6.48 -8.82 -32.17
N ASN A 219 7.50 -8.53 -32.99
CA ASN A 219 8.16 -9.51 -33.85
C ASN A 219 8.92 -10.53 -32.98
N ALA A 220 9.65 -10.10 -31.95
CA ALA A 220 10.33 -11.01 -31.02
C ALA A 220 9.33 -11.92 -30.29
N LEU A 221 8.22 -11.38 -29.80
CA LEU A 221 7.15 -12.13 -29.15
C LEU A 221 6.54 -13.21 -30.06
N SER A 222 6.30 -12.85 -31.32
CA SER A 222 5.65 -13.75 -32.31
C SER A 222 6.52 -14.92 -32.76
N ARG A 223 7.85 -14.88 -32.52
CA ARG A 223 8.77 -15.95 -32.89
C ARG A 223 8.47 -17.27 -32.19
N ASN A 224 7.96 -17.22 -30.97
CA ASN A 224 7.56 -18.42 -30.23
C ASN A 224 6.15 -18.23 -29.68
N LYS A 225 5.22 -19.09 -30.11
CA LYS A 225 3.80 -19.03 -29.72
C LYS A 225 3.53 -19.23 -28.24
N ASP A 226 4.45 -19.89 -27.54
CA ASP A 226 4.39 -20.14 -26.12
C ASP A 226 4.99 -18.98 -25.29
N SER A 227 5.60 -17.98 -25.92
CA SER A 227 6.06 -16.77 -25.25
C SER A 227 4.87 -15.91 -24.82
N ILE A 228 5.05 -15.19 -23.71
CA ILE A 228 4.02 -14.41 -23.01
C ILE A 228 4.43 -12.94 -22.99
N MET A 229 3.45 -12.05 -23.12
CA MET A 229 3.61 -10.61 -22.90
C MET A 229 2.77 -10.14 -21.73
N LEU A 230 3.43 -9.56 -20.72
CA LEU A 230 2.84 -8.91 -19.58
C LEU A 230 3.15 -7.42 -19.61
N GLU A 231 2.17 -6.61 -19.87
CA GLU A 231 2.29 -5.15 -19.89
C GLU A 231 1.72 -4.55 -18.60
N PHE A 232 2.42 -3.54 -18.06
CA PHE A 232 1.98 -2.79 -16.89
C PHE A 232 1.99 -1.30 -17.21
N THR A 233 0.91 -0.61 -16.86
CA THR A 233 0.83 0.84 -17.02
C THR A 233 -0.05 1.48 -15.98
N ALA A 234 0.27 2.73 -15.62
CA ALA A 234 -0.59 3.55 -14.78
C ALA A 234 -1.55 4.43 -15.61
N THR A 235 -1.27 4.60 -16.89
CA THR A 235 -2.02 5.49 -17.77
C THR A 235 -2.53 4.72 -18.99
N CYS A 236 -3.85 4.56 -19.06
CA CYS A 236 -4.53 3.93 -20.19
C CYS A 236 -5.85 4.66 -20.41
N ASP A 237 -5.96 5.40 -21.52
CA ASP A 237 -7.20 6.09 -21.86
C ASP A 237 -8.17 5.12 -22.56
N LEU A 238 -9.03 4.51 -21.76
CA LEU A 238 -10.04 3.55 -22.23
C LEU A 238 -11.14 4.20 -23.09
N LYS A 239 -11.14 5.54 -23.24
CA LYS A 239 -12.09 6.26 -24.11
C LYS A 239 -11.53 6.51 -25.50
N ASP A 240 -10.20 6.39 -25.68
CA ASP A 240 -9.58 6.50 -27.00
C ASP A 240 -9.93 5.25 -27.84
N PRO A 241 -10.55 5.41 -29.03
CA PRO A 241 -10.94 4.27 -29.87
C PRO A 241 -9.77 3.39 -30.29
N ASN A 242 -8.56 3.95 -30.47
CA ASN A 242 -7.36 3.18 -30.86
C ASN A 242 -6.86 2.33 -29.70
N VAL A 243 -6.85 2.88 -28.49
CA VAL A 243 -6.49 2.17 -27.26
C VAL A 243 -7.52 1.06 -27.01
N LEU A 244 -8.81 1.38 -27.14
CA LEU A 244 -9.90 0.42 -27.00
C LEU A 244 -9.74 -0.76 -27.97
N GLN A 245 -9.53 -0.49 -29.26
CA GLN A 245 -9.36 -1.53 -30.27
C GLN A 245 -8.15 -2.44 -29.99
N LYS A 246 -7.06 -1.89 -29.46
CA LYS A 246 -5.81 -2.60 -29.21
C LYS A 246 -5.83 -3.44 -27.92
N TYR A 247 -6.49 -2.95 -26.88
CA TYR A 247 -6.34 -3.48 -25.51
C TYR A 247 -7.61 -4.06 -24.91
N LYS A 248 -8.76 -3.97 -25.56
CA LYS A 248 -10.04 -4.46 -25.04
C LYS A 248 -9.98 -5.92 -24.59
N ASP A 249 -9.36 -6.78 -25.38
CA ASP A 249 -9.19 -8.21 -25.12
C ASP A 249 -7.91 -8.56 -24.34
N LYS A 250 -7.21 -7.57 -23.80
CA LYS A 250 -5.92 -7.74 -23.11
C LYS A 250 -5.91 -7.19 -21.68
N ILE A 251 -6.77 -6.22 -21.36
CA ILE A 251 -6.81 -5.65 -19.99
C ILE A 251 -7.39 -6.70 -19.06
N ILE A 252 -6.49 -7.34 -18.32
CA ILE A 252 -6.84 -8.42 -17.39
C ILE A 252 -7.22 -7.91 -16.01
N PHE A 253 -6.69 -6.75 -15.66
CA PHE A 253 -6.96 -6.07 -14.39
C PHE A 253 -6.99 -4.56 -14.58
N ASN A 254 -8.06 -3.93 -14.11
CA ASN A 254 -8.27 -2.49 -14.25
C ASN A 254 -8.45 -1.84 -12.87
N TYR A 255 -7.36 -1.27 -12.35
CA TYR A 255 -7.34 -0.61 -11.04
C TYR A 255 -6.70 0.78 -11.13
N PRO A 256 -7.42 1.74 -11.78
CA PRO A 256 -6.92 3.09 -12.01
C PRO A 256 -6.73 3.86 -10.71
N LEU A 257 -6.08 5.02 -10.79
CA LEU A 257 -5.75 5.86 -9.64
C LEU A 257 -6.98 6.26 -8.82
N ILE A 258 -8.14 6.43 -9.46
CA ILE A 258 -9.39 6.73 -8.77
C ILE A 258 -9.80 5.59 -7.84
N SER A 259 -9.78 4.33 -8.30
CA SER A 259 -10.10 3.16 -7.48
C SER A 259 -9.10 2.97 -6.35
N PHE A 260 -7.80 3.21 -6.63
CA PHE A 260 -6.73 3.16 -5.64
C PHE A 260 -6.92 4.19 -4.52
N ARG A 261 -7.37 5.39 -4.89
CA ARG A 261 -7.71 6.47 -3.94
C ARG A 261 -8.96 6.14 -3.11
N GLU A 262 -10.03 5.69 -3.76
CA GLU A 262 -11.28 5.33 -3.10
C GLU A 262 -11.09 4.19 -2.07
N SER A 263 -10.21 3.25 -2.37
CA SER A 263 -9.83 2.18 -1.44
C SER A 263 -8.92 2.66 -0.28
N GLY A 264 -8.60 3.95 -0.21
CA GLY A 264 -7.85 4.55 0.89
C GLY A 264 -6.32 4.43 0.80
N TYR A 265 -5.76 3.97 -0.33
CA TYR A 265 -4.31 3.74 -0.47
C TYR A 265 -3.50 4.97 -0.90
N THR A 266 -4.12 6.15 -1.00
CA THR A 266 -3.44 7.44 -1.21
C THR A 266 -3.74 8.38 -0.06
N LYS A 267 -2.93 9.43 0.09
CA LYS A 267 -3.37 10.58 0.90
C LYS A 267 -4.63 11.20 0.26
N ASP A 268 -5.46 11.80 1.09
CA ASP A 268 -6.46 12.74 0.59
C ASP A 268 -5.77 14.01 0.08
N PHE A 269 -6.46 14.79 -0.73
CA PHE A 269 -5.91 16.00 -1.33
C PHE A 269 -6.83 17.20 -1.12
N GLN A 270 -6.26 18.31 -0.68
CA GLN A 270 -6.97 19.58 -0.55
C GLN A 270 -6.14 20.72 -1.11
N ASN A 271 -6.81 21.67 -1.77
CA ASN A 271 -6.20 22.91 -2.24
C ASN A 271 -6.53 24.08 -1.30
N PHE A 272 -5.51 24.68 -0.70
CA PHE A 272 -5.63 25.95 0.03
C PHE A 272 -5.43 27.11 -0.96
N ALA A 273 -6.52 27.61 -1.49
CA ALA A 273 -6.54 28.77 -2.38
C ALA A 273 -6.78 30.04 -1.58
N THR A 274 -5.81 30.94 -1.55
CA THR A 274 -5.87 32.17 -0.75
C THR A 274 -5.42 33.40 -1.54
N ASP A 275 -5.95 34.57 -1.21
CA ASP A 275 -5.54 35.87 -1.78
C ASP A 275 -4.40 36.52 -0.97
N THR A 276 -3.63 35.69 -0.25
CA THR A 276 -2.47 36.12 0.55
C THR A 276 -1.22 36.28 -0.31
N ASP A 277 -0.23 37.02 0.21
CA ASP A 277 1.12 37.09 -0.38
C ASP A 277 1.87 35.76 -0.29
N LEU A 278 3.02 35.68 -0.95
CA LEU A 278 3.82 34.45 -1.02
C LEU A 278 4.34 33.99 0.34
N TRP A 279 4.75 34.92 1.18
CA TRP A 279 5.25 34.63 2.51
C TRP A 279 4.16 34.04 3.41
N THR A 280 3.02 34.71 3.49
CA THR A 280 1.87 34.25 4.26
C THR A 280 1.42 32.84 3.83
N ARG A 281 1.37 32.61 2.50
CA ARG A 281 1.05 31.27 1.95
C ARG A 281 2.07 30.22 2.35
N THR A 282 3.36 30.57 2.35
CA THR A 282 4.43 29.69 2.80
C THR A 282 4.33 29.46 4.31
N LEU A 283 4.13 30.50 5.10
CA LEU A 283 4.00 30.40 6.56
C LEU A 283 2.82 29.50 6.97
N MET A 284 1.71 29.53 6.24
CA MET A 284 0.61 28.58 6.44
C MET A 284 1.09 27.12 6.28
N ALA A 285 1.88 26.81 5.25
CA ALA A 285 2.42 25.47 5.05
C ALA A 285 3.39 25.06 6.17
N LEU A 286 4.22 25.99 6.68
CA LEU A 286 5.11 25.74 7.81
C LEU A 286 4.32 25.39 9.07
N VAL A 287 3.27 26.14 9.37
CA VAL A 287 2.38 25.89 10.53
C VAL A 287 1.68 24.54 10.40
N MET A 288 1.11 24.22 9.22
CA MET A 288 0.45 22.95 8.96
C MET A 288 1.41 21.77 9.08
N SER A 289 2.65 21.92 8.61
CA SER A 289 3.69 20.90 8.72
C SER A 289 4.10 20.63 10.17
N GLU A 290 4.28 21.70 10.99
CA GLU A 290 4.58 21.54 12.41
C GLU A 290 3.39 20.97 13.19
N TYR A 291 2.17 21.40 12.91
CA TYR A 291 0.98 20.81 13.50
C TYR A 291 0.90 19.31 13.23
N ARG A 292 1.11 18.89 11.99
CA ARG A 292 1.16 17.48 11.62
C ARG A 292 2.26 16.72 12.35
N ARG A 293 3.47 17.30 12.47
CA ARG A 293 4.60 16.69 13.17
C ARG A 293 4.28 16.46 14.66
N PHE A 294 3.66 17.44 15.32
CA PHE A 294 3.26 17.30 16.71
C PHE A 294 2.13 16.27 16.90
N LEU A 295 1.15 16.21 16.01
CA LEU A 295 0.11 15.18 16.05
C LEU A 295 0.69 13.76 15.83
N PHE A 296 1.66 13.59 14.92
CA PHE A 296 2.37 12.32 14.81
C PHE A 296 3.10 11.95 16.12
N ALA A 297 3.75 12.93 16.75
CA ALA A 297 4.42 12.72 18.04
C ALA A 297 3.44 12.38 19.18
N ASP A 298 2.26 13.01 19.23
CA ASP A 298 1.19 12.67 20.19
C ASP A 298 0.73 11.21 20.03
N LEU A 299 0.74 10.70 18.79
CA LEU A 299 0.49 9.28 18.47
C LEU A 299 1.73 8.38 18.62
N LYS A 300 2.84 8.89 19.16
CA LYS A 300 4.14 8.20 19.31
C LYS A 300 4.75 7.73 18.00
N LEU A 301 4.46 8.43 16.92
CA LEU A 301 4.99 8.16 15.57
C LEU A 301 6.09 9.17 15.23
N ASN A 302 7.23 8.67 14.78
CA ASN A 302 8.35 9.50 14.32
C ASN A 302 8.30 9.67 12.81
N ILE A 303 7.33 10.46 12.31
CA ILE A 303 7.20 10.80 10.90
C ILE A 303 7.54 12.27 10.71
N LYS A 304 8.42 12.51 9.76
CA LYS A 304 8.92 13.84 9.41
C LYS A 304 8.19 14.37 8.17
N PRO A 305 7.23 15.30 8.31
CA PRO A 305 6.55 15.91 7.17
C PRO A 305 7.52 16.81 6.38
N VAL A 306 7.47 16.74 5.06
CA VAL A 306 8.29 17.53 4.14
C VAL A 306 7.40 18.49 3.36
N ILE A 307 7.93 19.70 3.10
CA ILE A 307 7.30 20.74 2.29
C ILE A 307 8.09 20.91 0.99
N MET A 308 7.40 21.12 -0.12
CA MET A 308 8.00 21.52 -1.37
C MET A 308 7.57 22.94 -1.74
N LEU A 309 8.54 23.81 -1.98
CA LEU A 309 8.35 25.15 -2.52
C LEU A 309 8.65 25.13 -4.02
N LYS A 310 7.60 25.25 -4.84
CA LYS A 310 7.71 25.10 -6.30
C LYS A 310 7.77 26.47 -6.97
N SER A 311 8.90 26.74 -7.64
CA SER A 311 9.12 27.91 -8.50
C SER A 311 8.98 27.54 -9.97
N GLN A 312 8.78 28.57 -10.81
CA GLN A 312 8.72 28.41 -12.26
C GLN A 312 10.10 28.59 -12.92
N LYS A 313 10.95 29.42 -12.34
CA LYS A 313 12.29 29.72 -12.82
C LYS A 313 13.32 29.52 -11.72
N ILE A 314 14.57 29.28 -12.10
CA ILE A 314 15.68 29.08 -11.19
C ILE A 314 15.98 30.35 -10.39
N ASP A 315 16.01 31.51 -11.05
CA ASP A 315 16.31 32.79 -10.40
C ASP A 315 15.26 33.13 -9.35
N ASP A 316 13.96 32.91 -9.65
CA ASP A 316 12.86 33.11 -8.71
C ASP A 316 13.01 32.19 -7.47
N SER A 317 13.46 30.97 -7.68
CA SER A 317 13.72 29.99 -6.59
C SER A 317 14.84 30.44 -5.67
N LEU A 318 15.95 30.93 -6.24
CA LEU A 318 17.11 31.40 -5.48
C LEU A 318 16.80 32.69 -4.72
N CYS A 319 16.14 33.66 -5.36
CA CYS A 319 15.70 34.88 -4.68
C CYS A 319 14.77 34.59 -3.49
N PHE A 320 13.82 33.66 -3.68
CA PHE A 320 12.93 33.29 -2.57
C PHE A 320 13.64 32.50 -1.48
N TYR A 321 14.65 31.72 -1.80
CA TYR A 321 15.47 30.99 -0.81
C TYR A 321 16.12 31.96 0.20
N ASP A 322 16.78 33.03 -0.29
CA ASP A 322 17.41 34.01 0.58
C ASP A 322 16.37 34.79 1.42
N GLU A 323 15.26 35.20 0.81
CA GLU A 323 14.18 35.87 1.49
C GLU A 323 13.53 35.00 2.57
N PHE A 324 13.35 33.71 2.29
CA PHE A 324 12.74 32.73 3.18
C PHE A 324 13.48 32.65 4.51
N PHE A 325 14.79 32.42 4.51
CA PHE A 325 15.54 32.29 5.77
C PHE A 325 15.60 33.58 6.56
N LYS A 326 15.64 34.71 5.89
CA LYS A 326 15.53 36.02 6.57
C LYS A 326 14.18 36.12 7.31
N LYS A 327 13.11 35.83 6.63
CA LYS A 327 11.75 35.87 7.20
C LYS A 327 11.52 34.84 8.31
N VAL A 328 12.06 33.64 8.17
CA VAL A 328 12.00 32.63 9.23
C VAL A 328 12.75 33.09 10.49
N LYS A 329 13.92 33.71 10.35
CA LYS A 329 14.67 34.27 11.49
C LYS A 329 13.93 35.42 12.19
N GLU A 330 13.26 36.29 11.43
CA GLU A 330 12.48 37.44 11.91
C GLU A 330 11.05 37.08 12.36
N LEU A 331 10.60 35.81 12.16
CA LEU A 331 9.26 35.37 12.50
C LEU A 331 8.93 35.60 13.97
N THR A 332 7.71 36.08 14.25
CA THR A 332 7.19 36.37 15.58
C THR A 332 5.89 35.62 15.85
N SER A 333 5.60 35.37 17.12
CA SER A 333 4.34 34.75 17.55
C SER A 333 3.13 35.59 17.15
N TYR A 334 3.29 36.92 17.01
CA TYR A 334 2.24 37.81 16.56
C TYR A 334 1.83 37.56 15.11
N GLU A 335 2.80 37.31 14.22
CA GLU A 335 2.50 36.94 12.82
C GLU A 335 1.76 35.58 12.75
N LEU A 336 2.15 34.62 13.58
CA LEU A 336 1.47 33.33 13.68
C LEU A 336 0.01 33.47 14.14
N GLN A 337 -0.24 34.33 15.11
CA GLN A 337 -1.59 34.61 15.60
C GLN A 337 -2.47 35.25 14.51
N ASN A 338 -1.91 36.12 13.69
CA ASN A 338 -2.62 36.81 12.62
C ASN A 338 -3.06 35.86 11.49
N LEU A 339 -2.48 34.68 11.35
CA LEU A 339 -2.90 33.70 10.34
C LEU A 339 -4.36 33.27 10.50
N THR A 340 -4.94 33.36 11.69
CA THR A 340 -6.35 33.02 11.90
C THR A 340 -7.31 33.94 11.10
N VAL A 341 -6.87 35.13 10.72
CA VAL A 341 -7.65 36.10 9.89
C VAL A 341 -7.85 35.55 8.46
N VAL A 342 -7.02 34.64 7.99
CA VAL A 342 -7.16 34.04 6.65
C VAL A 342 -8.47 33.27 6.49
N GLY A 343 -9.10 32.84 7.61
CA GLY A 343 -10.43 32.21 7.60
C GLY A 343 -10.44 30.74 7.17
N ILE A 344 -9.29 30.05 7.21
CA ILE A 344 -9.20 28.60 6.97
C ILE A 344 -9.37 27.87 8.29
N GLU A 345 -10.45 27.09 8.41
CA GLU A 345 -10.81 26.35 9.63
C GLU A 345 -9.66 25.47 10.14
N LYS A 346 -9.02 24.68 9.26
CA LYS A 346 -7.90 23.80 9.63
C LYS A 346 -6.66 24.55 10.11
N LEU A 347 -6.40 25.73 9.59
CA LEU A 347 -5.32 26.59 10.06
C LEU A 347 -5.64 27.16 11.45
N THR A 348 -6.89 27.54 11.67
CA THR A 348 -7.36 28.00 13.00
C THR A 348 -7.27 26.87 14.02
N GLU A 349 -7.64 25.65 13.65
CA GLU A 349 -7.48 24.44 14.46
C GLU A 349 -6.02 24.21 14.86
N ALA A 350 -5.10 24.31 13.89
CA ALA A 350 -3.66 24.19 14.14
C ALA A 350 -3.14 25.25 15.14
N ILE A 351 -3.51 26.51 14.95
CA ILE A 351 -3.12 27.60 15.87
C ILE A 351 -3.70 27.37 17.27
N ASN A 352 -4.96 26.93 17.38
CA ASN A 352 -5.59 26.66 18.69
C ASN A 352 -4.92 25.47 19.40
N TYR A 353 -4.54 24.43 18.68
CA TYR A 353 -3.77 23.31 19.26
C TYR A 353 -2.48 23.76 19.93
N PHE A 354 -1.73 24.69 19.29
CA PHE A 354 -0.51 25.23 19.92
C PHE A 354 -0.81 26.19 21.06
N LYS A 355 -1.92 26.96 20.99
CA LYS A 355 -2.37 27.81 22.10
C LYS A 355 -2.76 27.02 23.34
N GLU A 356 -3.29 25.82 23.18
CA GLU A 356 -3.57 24.91 24.31
C GLU A 356 -2.28 24.41 24.99
N LYS A 357 -1.20 24.24 24.20
CA LYS A 357 0.10 23.82 24.71
C LYS A 357 0.91 25.01 25.27
N ASP A 358 0.84 26.15 24.59
CA ASP A 358 1.55 27.39 24.93
C ASP A 358 0.76 28.61 24.45
N ASN A 359 0.16 29.34 25.39
CA ASN A 359 -0.68 30.50 25.10
C ASN A 359 0.01 31.60 24.27
N THR A 360 1.36 31.67 24.32
CA THR A 360 2.16 32.69 23.64
C THR A 360 2.50 32.33 22.19
N LEU A 361 2.30 31.07 21.77
CA LEU A 361 2.75 30.50 20.49
C LEU A 361 4.28 30.52 20.30
N GLU A 362 5.07 30.77 21.35
CA GLU A 362 6.54 30.73 21.30
C GLU A 362 7.04 29.32 20.94
N LEU A 363 6.37 28.27 21.43
CA LEU A 363 6.66 26.90 21.07
C LEU A 363 6.60 26.68 19.57
N LEU A 364 5.54 27.16 18.89
CA LEU A 364 5.38 27.04 17.46
C LEU A 364 6.44 27.88 16.71
N GLU A 365 6.68 29.10 17.15
CA GLU A 365 7.69 30.00 16.60
C GLU A 365 9.08 29.36 16.60
N GLN A 366 9.52 28.86 17.75
CA GLN A 366 10.83 28.22 17.93
C GLN A 366 10.89 26.90 17.12
N SER A 367 9.80 26.14 17.12
CA SER A 367 9.72 24.90 16.34
C SER A 367 9.89 25.16 14.85
N ILE A 368 9.27 26.20 14.29
CA ILE A 368 9.43 26.57 12.87
C ILE A 368 10.87 27.00 12.60
N LYS A 369 11.48 27.86 13.45
CA LYS A 369 12.87 28.33 13.28
C LYS A 369 13.88 27.18 13.27
N ILE A 370 13.68 26.17 14.10
CA ILE A 370 14.54 24.98 14.18
C ILE A 370 14.31 24.06 12.98
N SER A 371 13.04 23.75 12.70
CA SER A 371 12.65 22.77 11.67
C SER A 371 12.94 23.23 10.25
N PHE A 372 12.98 24.53 9.99
CA PHE A 372 13.12 25.11 8.64
C PHE A 372 14.33 26.05 8.56
N SER A 373 15.49 25.51 8.92
CA SER A 373 16.79 26.20 8.81
C SER A 373 17.51 25.84 7.51
N GLU A 374 18.62 26.50 7.24
CA GLU A 374 19.46 26.21 6.05
C GLU A 374 19.92 24.75 6.02
N ASN A 375 20.23 24.14 7.19
CA ASN A 375 20.69 22.76 7.30
C ASN A 375 19.58 21.71 7.04
N THR A 376 18.33 22.12 7.08
CA THR A 376 17.18 21.25 6.84
C THR A 376 16.51 21.52 5.49
N SER A 377 17.20 22.25 4.61
CA SER A 377 16.73 22.65 3.29
C SER A 377 17.58 22.08 2.17
N ILE A 378 16.99 21.94 0.99
CA ILE A 378 17.69 21.51 -0.22
C ILE A 378 17.14 22.22 -1.45
N ILE A 379 18.04 22.59 -2.38
CA ILE A 379 17.69 23.23 -3.65
C ILE A 379 17.82 22.20 -4.77
N MET A 380 16.77 22.09 -5.60
CA MET A 380 16.66 21.17 -6.74
C MET A 380 16.29 21.93 -8.04
N ASN A 381 17.26 22.62 -8.61
CA ASN A 381 17.06 23.58 -9.73
C ASN A 381 17.65 23.12 -11.08
N GLY A 382 17.87 21.88 -11.35
CA GLY A 382 18.13 21.39 -12.72
C GLY A 382 19.48 21.68 -13.36
N SER A 383 20.44 22.33 -12.72
CA SER A 383 21.78 22.57 -13.28
C SER A 383 22.87 21.79 -12.54
N SER A 384 23.58 20.96 -13.33
CA SER A 384 24.93 20.35 -13.16
C SER A 384 25.52 20.10 -11.76
N ASP A 385 26.39 19.15 -11.69
CA ASP A 385 27.48 18.80 -10.77
C ASP A 385 27.22 18.54 -9.26
N ASN A 386 26.35 19.25 -8.57
CA ASN A 386 25.94 18.91 -7.19
C ASN A 386 24.73 17.98 -7.14
N ASN A 387 24.26 17.50 -8.27
CA ASN A 387 22.96 16.84 -8.39
C ASN A 387 22.91 15.40 -7.85
N LYS A 388 24.02 14.67 -7.80
CA LYS A 388 24.00 13.27 -7.34
C LYS A 388 23.79 13.15 -5.84
N GLU A 389 24.49 13.94 -5.04
CA GLU A 389 24.32 13.95 -3.58
C GLU A 389 22.94 14.48 -3.19
N ASN A 390 22.51 15.57 -3.80
CA ASN A 390 21.17 16.13 -3.60
C ASN A 390 20.06 15.17 -4.04
N GLN A 391 20.26 14.43 -5.13
CA GLN A 391 19.32 13.40 -5.58
C GLN A 391 19.23 12.23 -4.58
N LEU A 392 20.34 11.82 -3.99
CA LEU A 392 20.35 10.79 -2.94
C LEU A 392 19.59 11.27 -1.71
N LEU A 393 19.84 12.51 -1.24
CA LEU A 393 19.12 13.10 -0.11
C LEU A 393 17.62 13.22 -0.39
N VAL A 394 17.23 13.66 -1.58
CA VAL A 394 15.81 13.79 -1.95
C VAL A 394 15.14 12.43 -2.15
N ASN A 395 15.87 11.38 -2.49
CA ASN A 395 15.33 10.03 -2.59
C ASN A 395 15.27 9.27 -1.25
N SER A 396 15.93 9.77 -0.21
CA SER A 396 15.97 9.19 1.14
C SER A 396 15.25 10.04 2.20
N LEU A 397 14.32 10.92 1.79
CA LEU A 397 13.60 11.82 2.71
C LEU A 397 12.78 11.10 3.78
N GLU A 398 12.48 9.84 3.56
CA GLU A 398 11.75 8.99 4.51
C GLU A 398 12.66 8.46 5.64
N ASP A 399 13.97 8.46 5.41
CA ASP A 399 14.93 7.97 6.40
C ASP A 399 14.99 8.92 7.59
N LEU A 400 15.08 8.37 8.79
CA LEU A 400 15.10 9.14 10.04
C LEU A 400 16.32 10.04 10.14
N ASP A 401 17.47 9.58 9.64
CA ASP A 401 18.76 10.31 9.67
C ASP A 401 18.83 11.45 8.64
N ASN A 402 17.91 11.50 7.69
CA ASN A 402 17.86 12.54 6.69
C ASN A 402 17.32 13.84 7.30
N PRO A 403 18.07 14.97 7.35
CA PRO A 403 17.63 16.18 8.05
C PRO A 403 16.61 17.02 7.26
N ILE A 404 16.41 16.75 5.98
CA ILE A 404 15.67 17.64 5.07
C ILE A 404 14.18 17.71 5.42
N ARG A 405 13.68 18.95 5.56
CA ARG A 405 12.29 19.29 5.85
C ARG A 405 11.65 20.14 4.75
N ILE A 406 12.45 20.84 3.95
CA ILE A 406 11.95 21.74 2.92
C ILE A 406 12.79 21.63 1.64
N ILE A 407 12.10 21.58 0.52
CA ILE A 407 12.69 21.45 -0.82
C ILE A 407 12.32 22.66 -1.66
N PHE A 408 13.31 23.38 -2.19
CA PHE A 408 13.12 24.40 -3.22
C PHE A 408 13.30 23.75 -4.59
N ALA A 409 12.25 23.71 -5.40
CA ALA A 409 12.25 22.96 -6.66
C ALA A 409 11.78 23.78 -7.86
N VAL A 410 12.47 23.58 -8.99
CA VAL A 410 12.02 23.96 -10.34
C VAL A 410 11.91 22.66 -11.13
N ASP A 411 11.03 22.46 -11.99
CA ASP A 411 10.72 21.33 -12.92
C ASP A 411 11.40 19.93 -12.78
N MET A 412 12.40 19.72 -11.90
CA MET A 412 13.23 18.49 -11.85
C MET A 412 12.62 17.25 -11.23
N LEU A 413 11.54 17.39 -10.44
CA LEU A 413 10.99 16.27 -9.66
C LEU A 413 9.78 15.60 -10.37
N ASN A 414 9.68 15.75 -11.69
CA ASN A 414 8.50 15.31 -12.44
C ASN A 414 8.50 13.81 -12.78
N GLU A 415 9.66 13.13 -12.94
CA GLU A 415 9.71 11.71 -13.28
C GLU A 415 10.72 10.93 -12.41
N GLY A 416 10.33 9.74 -11.95
CA GLY A 416 11.20 8.85 -11.16
C GLY A 416 11.32 9.20 -9.66
N TRP A 417 10.76 10.32 -9.19
CA TRP A 417 10.77 10.70 -7.78
C TRP A 417 9.59 10.06 -7.03
N ASP A 418 9.88 9.45 -5.88
CA ASP A 418 8.93 8.71 -5.07
C ASP A 418 9.19 8.96 -3.60
N VAL A 419 8.43 9.86 -2.98
CA VAL A 419 8.56 10.26 -1.59
C VAL A 419 7.20 10.24 -0.91
N LEU A 420 7.08 9.49 0.19
CA LEU A 420 5.83 9.26 0.87
C LEU A 420 5.52 10.33 1.93
N ASN A 421 6.54 10.99 2.47
CA ASN A 421 6.39 12.00 3.53
C ASN A 421 6.29 13.45 3.03
N LEU A 422 6.04 13.67 1.73
CA LEU A 422 5.66 14.98 1.20
C LEU A 422 4.19 15.25 1.54
N PHE A 423 3.91 16.32 2.29
CA PHE A 423 2.55 16.66 2.71
C PHE A 423 2.07 18.04 2.26
N ASP A 424 2.98 18.94 1.94
CA ASP A 424 2.63 20.28 1.51
C ASP A 424 3.42 20.68 0.27
N ILE A 425 2.73 21.23 -0.73
CA ILE A 425 3.34 21.86 -1.91
C ILE A 425 2.86 23.30 -1.98
N VAL A 426 3.80 24.24 -1.97
CA VAL A 426 3.52 25.66 -2.09
C VAL A 426 3.92 26.16 -3.47
N ARG A 427 2.97 26.72 -4.18
CA ARG A 427 3.19 27.35 -5.49
C ARG A 427 3.68 28.77 -5.29
N LEU A 428 4.93 29.05 -5.66
CA LEU A 428 5.61 30.35 -5.48
C LEU A 428 5.39 31.32 -6.65
N TYR A 429 4.49 31.03 -7.57
CA TYR A 429 4.21 31.89 -8.73
C TYR A 429 2.71 32.00 -8.97
N ASP A 430 2.31 33.16 -9.51
CA ASP A 430 0.91 33.47 -9.80
C ASP A 430 0.60 33.45 -11.31
N THR A 431 1.64 33.30 -12.15
CA THR A 431 1.51 33.34 -13.62
C THR A 431 0.79 32.12 -14.17
N ARG A 432 0.00 32.33 -15.19
CA ARG A 432 -0.78 31.32 -15.90
C ARG A 432 -0.34 31.24 -17.36
N GLN A 433 -0.09 30.03 -17.85
CA GLN A 433 0.02 29.79 -19.29
C GLN A 433 -1.31 29.19 -19.79
N SER A 434 -2.21 30.08 -20.29
CA SER A 434 -3.42 29.58 -20.94
C SER A 434 -3.13 29.31 -22.42
N LYS A 435 -3.52 28.14 -22.92
CA LYS A 435 -3.66 27.90 -24.36
C LYS A 435 -5.00 28.47 -24.82
N SER A 436 -5.02 29.18 -25.96
CA SER A 436 -6.26 29.57 -26.60
C SER A 436 -7.10 28.33 -26.94
N GLY A 437 -8.41 28.36 -26.64
CA GLY A 437 -9.32 27.26 -26.99
C GLY A 437 -9.72 26.31 -25.85
N GLY A 438 -9.59 26.69 -24.55
CA GLY A 438 -10.12 25.93 -23.43
C GLY A 438 -9.34 24.66 -23.07
N LYS A 439 -8.15 24.45 -23.66
CA LYS A 439 -7.28 23.31 -23.31
C LYS A 439 -6.47 23.60 -22.05
N ILE A 440 -6.35 22.61 -21.18
CA ILE A 440 -5.53 22.65 -19.96
C ILE A 440 -4.07 22.97 -20.32
N GLY A 441 -3.45 23.89 -19.60
CA GLY A 441 -2.07 24.28 -19.81
C GLY A 441 -1.11 23.16 -19.42
N ASN A 442 0.02 23.02 -20.15
CA ASN A 442 1.02 21.97 -19.87
C ASN A 442 1.56 22.04 -18.43
N TYR A 443 1.68 23.25 -17.87
CA TYR A 443 2.13 23.44 -16.47
C TYR A 443 1.10 22.89 -15.48
N THR A 444 -0.18 23.14 -15.68
CA THR A 444 -1.24 22.60 -14.81
C THR A 444 -1.29 21.08 -14.85
N VAL A 445 -1.05 20.47 -16.01
CA VAL A 445 -0.93 19.00 -16.13
C VAL A 445 0.28 18.49 -15.35
N LYS A 446 1.44 19.16 -15.45
CA LYS A 446 2.63 18.78 -14.68
C LYS A 446 2.41 18.95 -13.17
N GLU A 447 1.71 20.00 -12.74
CA GLU A 447 1.33 20.20 -11.34
C GLU A 447 0.39 19.11 -10.85
N ALA A 448 -0.62 18.72 -11.62
CA ALA A 448 -1.50 17.59 -11.28
C ALA A 448 -0.72 16.26 -11.16
N GLN A 449 0.25 16.03 -12.03
CA GLN A 449 1.14 14.85 -11.94
C GLN A 449 2.02 14.90 -10.68
N LEU A 450 2.56 16.07 -10.32
CA LEU A 450 3.35 16.25 -9.10
C LEU A 450 2.49 16.03 -7.85
N ILE A 451 1.27 16.55 -7.82
CA ILE A 451 0.28 16.31 -6.78
C ILE A 451 0.02 14.81 -6.65
N GLY A 452 -0.15 14.10 -7.77
CA GLY A 452 -0.36 12.65 -7.79
C GLY A 452 0.78 11.85 -7.16
N ARG A 453 2.01 12.30 -7.34
CA ARG A 453 3.19 11.69 -6.69
C ARG A 453 3.22 11.99 -5.20
N GLY A 454 2.98 13.24 -4.79
CA GLY A 454 2.92 13.64 -3.40
C GLY A 454 1.74 13.02 -2.63
N ALA A 455 0.65 12.70 -3.33
CA ALA A 455 -0.52 12.05 -2.76
C ALA A 455 -0.31 10.56 -2.42
N ARG A 456 0.86 9.97 -2.68
CA ARG A 456 1.18 8.62 -2.22
C ARG A 456 1.10 8.52 -0.71
N TYR A 457 0.48 7.44 -0.23
CA TYR A 457 0.25 7.27 1.19
C TYR A 457 1.55 7.06 1.96
N CYS A 458 1.72 7.80 3.06
CA CYS A 458 2.80 7.60 4.02
C CYS A 458 2.35 6.54 5.04
N PRO A 459 2.92 5.34 5.06
CA PRO A 459 2.44 4.26 5.92
C PRO A 459 2.74 4.52 7.40
N PHE A 460 1.76 4.36 8.26
CA PHE A 460 1.93 4.34 9.72
C PHE A 460 0.87 3.47 10.39
N VAL A 461 1.14 3.08 11.63
CA VAL A 461 0.24 2.26 12.45
C VAL A 461 -0.21 3.09 13.64
N VAL A 462 -1.50 3.10 13.94
CA VAL A 462 -2.06 3.67 15.18
C VAL A 462 -2.50 2.53 16.09
N ASP A 463 -3.53 1.80 15.70
CA ASP A 463 -4.10 0.73 16.51
C ASP A 463 -4.01 -0.63 15.83
N ASP A 464 -3.92 -0.67 14.50
CA ASP A 464 -3.98 -1.88 13.69
C ASP A 464 -2.96 -1.88 12.55
N GLU A 465 -2.11 -2.92 12.49
CA GLU A 465 -1.13 -3.10 11.43
C GLU A 465 -1.76 -3.36 10.05
N GLU A 466 -2.97 -3.93 9.98
CA GLU A 466 -3.65 -4.18 8.71
C GLU A 466 -4.00 -2.88 8.00
N LEU A 467 -4.26 -1.83 8.77
CA LEU A 467 -4.53 -0.49 8.25
C LEU A 467 -3.27 0.33 7.97
N LYS A 468 -2.06 -0.23 8.13
CA LYS A 468 -0.80 0.48 7.93
C LYS A 468 -0.72 1.28 6.63
N PHE A 469 -1.26 0.73 5.55
CA PHE A 469 -1.17 1.30 4.21
C PHE A 469 -2.46 1.99 3.73
N LYS A 470 -3.50 2.02 4.56
CA LYS A 470 -4.80 2.64 4.24
C LYS A 470 -5.03 3.88 5.11
N ARG A 471 -5.81 4.84 4.60
CA ARG A 471 -6.31 5.96 5.41
C ARG A 471 -7.23 5.44 6.50
N LYS A 472 -7.02 5.93 7.71
CA LYS A 472 -7.68 5.47 8.94
C LYS A 472 -8.78 6.43 9.41
N PHE A 473 -8.64 7.72 9.01
CA PHE A 473 -9.50 8.78 9.52
C PHE A 473 -10.55 9.26 8.50
N ASP A 474 -10.82 8.46 7.45
CA ASP A 474 -11.85 8.76 6.44
C ASP A 474 -13.28 8.62 6.98
N GLY A 475 -13.45 7.91 8.09
CA GLY A 475 -14.75 7.67 8.71
C GLY A 475 -15.45 8.92 9.23
N ASP A 476 -14.72 10.02 9.44
CA ASP A 476 -15.26 11.31 9.84
C ASP A 476 -14.39 12.45 9.30
N VAL A 477 -14.97 13.30 8.44
CA VAL A 477 -14.28 14.46 7.85
C VAL A 477 -13.91 15.51 8.87
N SER A 478 -14.55 15.54 10.04
CA SER A 478 -14.25 16.47 11.14
C SER A 478 -13.14 15.98 12.07
N ASN A 479 -12.64 14.75 11.90
CA ASN A 479 -11.57 14.22 12.74
C ASN A 479 -10.27 15.05 12.57
N PRO A 480 -9.68 15.61 13.65
CA PRO A 480 -8.46 16.41 13.56
C PRO A 480 -7.26 15.62 13.01
N ASN A 481 -7.15 14.32 13.31
CA ASN A 481 -6.07 13.48 12.80
C ASN A 481 -6.11 13.22 11.29
N ARG A 482 -7.19 13.60 10.61
CA ARG A 482 -7.28 13.47 9.15
C ARG A 482 -6.19 14.26 8.41
N ILE A 483 -5.64 15.31 9.02
CA ILE A 483 -4.49 16.05 8.49
C ILE A 483 -3.26 15.17 8.29
N LEU A 484 -3.08 14.11 9.09
CA LEU A 484 -1.98 13.14 8.99
C LEU A 484 -2.02 12.32 7.69
N GLU A 485 -3.17 12.29 7.04
CA GLU A 485 -3.46 11.54 5.82
C GLU A 485 -3.86 12.45 4.66
N THR A 486 -3.72 13.77 4.82
CA THR A 486 -4.09 14.76 3.81
C THR A 486 -2.86 15.51 3.32
N MET A 487 -2.73 15.65 2.01
CA MET A 487 -1.76 16.51 1.35
C MET A 487 -2.41 17.84 0.99
N TYR A 488 -1.73 18.93 1.27
CA TYR A 488 -2.18 20.28 0.93
C TYR A 488 -1.37 20.88 -0.22
N PHE A 489 -2.09 21.49 -1.15
CA PHE A 489 -1.52 22.29 -2.21
C PHE A 489 -1.90 23.75 -1.96
N HIS A 490 -0.91 24.61 -1.80
CA HIS A 490 -1.11 26.01 -1.47
C HIS A 490 -0.97 26.88 -2.74
N SER A 491 -2.06 27.49 -3.18
CA SER A 491 -2.12 28.31 -4.40
C SER A 491 -2.79 29.65 -4.16
N LYS A 492 -2.64 30.56 -5.12
CA LYS A 492 -3.44 31.77 -5.17
C LYS A 492 -4.89 31.44 -5.52
N ASN A 493 -5.83 32.20 -4.98
CA ASN A 493 -7.25 32.10 -5.25
C ASN A 493 -7.60 32.67 -6.64
N ASP A 494 -7.20 31.96 -7.70
CA ASP A 494 -7.57 32.24 -9.09
C ASP A 494 -8.60 31.22 -9.55
N SER A 495 -9.84 31.65 -9.72
CA SER A 495 -10.97 30.76 -10.05
C SER A 495 -10.74 29.99 -11.36
N ARG A 496 -10.05 30.60 -12.33
CA ARG A 496 -9.77 29.93 -13.61
C ARG A 496 -8.68 28.87 -13.46
N TYR A 497 -7.60 29.19 -12.73
CA TYR A 497 -6.54 28.23 -12.42
C TYR A 497 -7.07 27.07 -11.59
N ILE A 498 -7.89 27.35 -10.56
CA ILE A 498 -8.51 26.34 -9.72
C ILE A 498 -9.39 25.39 -10.54
N SER A 499 -10.20 25.94 -11.47
CA SER A 499 -11.01 25.13 -12.38
C SER A 499 -10.16 24.28 -13.32
N GLU A 500 -9.08 24.82 -13.84
CA GLU A 500 -8.13 24.10 -14.70
C GLU A 500 -7.41 22.99 -13.95
N LEU A 501 -6.95 23.26 -12.71
CA LEU A 501 -6.32 22.28 -11.84
C LEU A 501 -7.31 21.15 -11.47
N LYS A 502 -8.55 21.51 -11.13
CA LYS A 502 -9.60 20.51 -10.83
C LYS A 502 -9.83 19.60 -12.02
N ASN A 503 -9.93 20.14 -13.24
CA ASN A 503 -10.10 19.32 -14.44
C ASN A 503 -8.88 18.41 -14.69
N ALA A 504 -7.66 18.94 -14.51
CA ALA A 504 -6.44 18.16 -14.64
C ALA A 504 -6.38 17.01 -13.59
N LEU A 505 -6.81 17.26 -12.35
CA LEU A 505 -6.89 16.26 -11.29
C LEU A 505 -7.94 15.19 -11.57
N ILE A 506 -9.07 15.58 -12.18
CA ILE A 506 -10.11 14.62 -12.64
C ILE A 506 -9.57 13.77 -13.79
N GLU A 507 -8.90 14.37 -14.78
CA GLU A 507 -8.31 13.66 -15.90
C GLU A 507 -7.21 12.68 -15.46
N THR A 508 -6.44 13.04 -14.44
CA THR A 508 -5.40 12.15 -13.86
C THR A 508 -5.98 11.12 -12.89
N GLY A 509 -7.26 11.17 -12.55
CA GLY A 509 -7.90 10.25 -11.59
C GLY A 509 -7.63 10.55 -10.11
N LEU A 510 -7.01 11.70 -9.81
CA LEU A 510 -6.74 12.13 -8.42
C LEU A 510 -7.97 12.73 -7.74
N GLN A 511 -8.94 13.18 -8.49
CA GLN A 511 -10.19 13.71 -7.97
C GLN A 511 -11.38 13.06 -8.68
N ALA A 512 -12.39 12.66 -7.94
CA ALA A 512 -13.65 12.21 -8.52
C ALA A 512 -14.38 13.39 -9.19
N ARG A 513 -15.16 13.11 -10.24
CA ARG A 513 -15.97 14.14 -10.92
C ARG A 513 -16.98 14.75 -9.98
N GLU A 514 -17.60 13.93 -9.14
CA GLU A 514 -18.57 14.32 -8.13
C GLU A 514 -18.16 13.74 -6.78
N GLN A 515 -18.22 14.58 -5.75
CA GLN A 515 -18.08 14.14 -4.37
C GLN A 515 -19.43 14.32 -3.69
N ILE A 516 -19.95 13.26 -3.09
CA ILE A 516 -21.18 13.25 -2.33
C ILE A 516 -20.81 13.29 -0.86
N LEU A 517 -21.37 14.25 -0.13
CA LEU A 517 -21.23 14.31 1.31
C LEU A 517 -22.45 13.58 1.93
N LEU A 518 -22.20 12.45 2.56
CA LEU A 518 -23.20 11.66 3.26
C LEU A 518 -23.25 12.09 4.72
N GLU A 519 -24.43 12.45 5.21
CA GLU A 519 -24.63 12.83 6.61
C GLU A 519 -25.40 11.73 7.35
N TYR A 520 -24.74 11.03 8.25
CA TYR A 520 -25.33 10.10 9.18
C TYR A 520 -25.65 10.83 10.49
N ARG A 521 -26.93 11.12 10.70
CA ARG A 521 -27.43 11.75 11.92
C ARG A 521 -28.22 10.74 12.73
N LEU A 522 -27.86 10.57 13.99
CA LEU A 522 -28.69 9.77 14.91
C LEU A 522 -30.02 10.47 15.13
N LYS A 523 -31.11 9.69 15.13
CA LYS A 523 -32.44 10.20 15.38
C LYS A 523 -32.55 10.75 16.79
N ASP A 524 -33.27 11.86 16.97
CA ASP A 524 -33.41 12.50 18.26
C ASP A 524 -34.16 11.61 19.28
N GLU A 525 -35.13 10.80 18.82
CA GLU A 525 -35.83 9.81 19.66
C GLU A 525 -34.83 8.75 20.19
N PHE A 526 -33.89 8.28 19.36
CA PHE A 526 -32.86 7.36 19.80
C PHE A 526 -31.90 8.00 20.77
N LYS A 527 -31.42 9.24 20.51
CA LYS A 527 -30.58 9.99 21.45
C LYS A 527 -31.26 10.23 22.79
N ALA A 528 -32.58 10.42 22.82
CA ALA A 528 -33.35 10.59 24.02
C ALA A 528 -33.55 9.29 24.82
N SER A 529 -33.45 8.13 24.18
CA SER A 529 -33.72 6.82 24.78
C SER A 529 -32.78 6.47 25.92
N ASP A 530 -33.29 5.71 26.89
CA ASP A 530 -32.48 5.11 27.96
C ASP A 530 -31.47 4.11 27.40
N PHE A 531 -31.79 3.45 26.29
CA PHE A 531 -30.90 2.52 25.63
C PHE A 531 -29.61 3.23 25.19
N TYR A 532 -29.72 4.32 24.44
CA TYR A 532 -28.53 5.08 23.98
C TYR A 532 -27.68 5.64 25.13
N LYS A 533 -28.32 6.11 26.20
CA LYS A 533 -27.64 6.78 27.32
C LYS A 533 -26.95 5.83 28.28
N LYS A 534 -27.48 4.62 28.47
CA LYS A 534 -27.06 3.72 29.55
C LYS A 534 -26.50 2.39 29.08
N SER A 535 -26.73 2.01 27.80
CA SER A 535 -26.26 0.72 27.28
C SER A 535 -24.82 0.78 26.82
N TYR A 536 -24.25 -0.40 26.63
CA TYR A 536 -22.88 -0.60 26.18
C TYR A 536 -22.88 -1.33 24.84
N VAL A 537 -21.85 -1.09 24.08
CA VAL A 537 -21.44 -1.90 22.93
C VAL A 537 -20.17 -2.64 23.30
N PHE A 538 -20.04 -3.85 22.86
CA PHE A 538 -18.91 -4.73 23.19
C PHE A 538 -18.09 -5.02 21.96
N SER A 539 -16.78 -4.94 22.11
CA SER A 539 -15.80 -5.36 21.11
C SER A 539 -14.65 -6.07 21.80
N ASN A 540 -13.97 -6.96 21.11
CA ASN A 540 -12.79 -7.63 21.61
C ASN A 540 -11.51 -6.93 21.15
N LYS A 541 -10.37 -7.35 21.68
CA LYS A 541 -9.07 -6.77 21.38
C LYS A 541 -8.22 -7.73 20.57
N ARG A 542 -7.41 -7.17 19.69
CA ARG A 542 -6.33 -7.90 19.04
C ARG A 542 -5.16 -8.02 20.01
N LEU A 543 -4.75 -9.24 20.29
CA LEU A 543 -3.66 -9.54 21.21
C LEU A 543 -2.51 -10.17 20.44
N LEU A 544 -1.30 -9.80 20.80
CA LEU A 544 -0.12 -10.48 20.30
C LEU A 544 -0.13 -11.93 20.82
N LYS A 545 -0.06 -12.89 19.91
CA LYS A 545 0.05 -14.31 20.26
C LYS A 545 1.39 -14.56 20.95
N GLY A 546 1.36 -15.11 22.14
CA GLY A 546 2.57 -15.49 22.85
C GLY A 546 3.38 -16.49 22.03
N ARG A 547 4.69 -16.36 22.01
CA ARG A 547 5.63 -17.27 21.36
C ARG A 547 6.36 -18.15 22.37
N ASP A 548 5.72 -18.42 23.52
CA ASP A 548 6.34 -19.16 24.63
C ASP A 548 6.76 -20.59 24.22
N ASP A 549 6.12 -21.13 23.18
CA ASP A 549 6.45 -22.45 22.59
C ASP A 549 7.68 -22.43 21.69
N VAL A 550 8.22 -21.25 21.36
CA VAL A 550 9.37 -21.11 20.46
C VAL A 550 10.65 -21.05 21.27
N HIS A 551 11.35 -22.17 21.32
CA HIS A 551 12.56 -22.32 22.13
C HIS A 551 13.86 -22.27 21.33
N SER A 552 13.79 -22.21 20.01
CA SER A 552 14.98 -22.26 19.13
C SER A 552 14.76 -21.51 17.82
N LEU A 553 15.85 -21.22 17.10
CA LEU A 553 15.81 -20.82 15.71
C LEU A 553 15.29 -21.99 14.83
N GLU A 554 14.75 -21.64 13.66
CA GLU A 554 14.35 -22.63 12.67
C GLU A 554 15.55 -23.53 12.29
N PRO A 555 15.35 -24.82 12.01
CA PRO A 555 16.45 -25.75 11.66
C PRO A 555 17.31 -25.27 10.50
N SER A 556 16.71 -24.59 9.52
CA SER A 556 17.38 -24.00 8.36
C SER A 556 18.38 -22.89 8.73
N MET A 557 18.17 -22.22 9.86
CA MET A 557 19.05 -21.16 10.37
C MET A 557 20.11 -21.70 11.32
N ARG A 558 19.78 -22.70 12.16
CA ARG A 558 20.69 -23.28 13.13
C ARG A 558 21.93 -23.95 12.51
N THR A 559 21.81 -24.43 11.28
CA THR A 559 22.89 -25.15 10.57
C THR A 559 23.34 -24.44 9.31
N LYS A 560 22.96 -23.17 9.15
CA LYS A 560 23.27 -22.38 7.94
C LYS A 560 24.75 -22.08 7.81
N THR A 561 25.26 -22.18 6.59
CA THR A 561 26.61 -21.75 6.27
C THR A 561 26.58 -20.38 5.61
N TYR A 562 27.32 -19.44 6.17
CA TYR A 562 27.48 -18.08 5.69
C TYR A 562 28.84 -17.93 5.00
N TYR A 563 28.84 -17.48 3.76
CA TYR A 563 30.04 -17.35 2.95
C TYR A 563 30.57 -15.92 2.97
N TYR A 564 31.87 -15.77 3.20
CA TYR A 564 32.55 -14.48 3.17
C TYR A 564 33.87 -14.61 2.41
N THR A 565 34.13 -13.67 1.49
CA THR A 565 35.41 -13.60 0.77
C THR A 565 36.20 -12.37 1.20
N ALA A 566 37.35 -12.59 1.80
CA ALA A 566 38.25 -11.50 2.20
C ALA A 566 39.05 -11.02 0.99
N LEU A 567 38.92 -9.73 0.65
CA LEU A 567 39.68 -9.10 -0.43
C LEU A 567 41.15 -8.99 -0.04
N SER A 568 42.07 -9.41 -0.93
CA SER A 568 43.51 -9.46 -0.62
C SER A 568 44.19 -8.08 -0.66
N GLY A 569 43.58 -7.08 -1.26
CA GLY A 569 44.18 -5.75 -1.45
C GLY A 569 45.44 -5.69 -2.31
N LYS A 570 45.88 -6.82 -2.92
CA LYS A 570 46.97 -6.87 -3.87
C LYS A 570 46.47 -6.55 -5.26
N GLY A 571 46.83 -5.40 -5.78
CA GLY A 571 46.64 -5.02 -7.18
C GLY A 571 47.86 -5.45 -8.02
N ASN A 572 47.65 -5.93 -9.22
CA ASN A 572 48.69 -6.12 -10.21
C ASN A 572 48.70 -4.91 -11.14
N ILE A 573 49.90 -4.35 -11.37
CA ILE A 573 50.10 -3.34 -12.40
C ILE A 573 50.34 -4.12 -13.71
N LEU A 574 49.43 -4.03 -14.64
CA LEU A 574 49.58 -4.57 -16.00
C LEU A 574 50.16 -3.46 -16.89
N ASN A 575 51.31 -3.72 -17.49
CA ASN A 575 51.78 -2.89 -18.57
C ASN A 575 50.95 -3.14 -19.82
N LEU A 576 50.23 -2.13 -20.28
CA LEU A 576 49.39 -2.21 -21.48
C LEU A 576 50.14 -2.15 -22.80
N ILE A 577 51.46 -2.03 -22.76
CA ILE A 577 52.35 -1.96 -23.94
C ILE A 577 53.51 -2.94 -23.75
N GLY A 578 53.41 -4.12 -24.31
CA GLY A 578 54.45 -5.16 -24.32
C GLY A 578 53.83 -6.54 -24.59
N ASP A 579 54.57 -7.38 -25.31
CA ASP A 579 54.18 -8.73 -25.76
C ASP A 579 54.20 -9.80 -24.64
N ASP A 580 54.22 -9.44 -23.38
CA ASP A 580 54.19 -10.37 -22.27
C ASP A 580 52.76 -10.85 -22.00
N ALA A 581 52.49 -12.10 -22.31
CA ALA A 581 51.26 -12.78 -21.94
C ALA A 581 50.99 -12.64 -20.41
N PRO A 582 49.79 -12.28 -19.98
CA PRO A 582 49.47 -12.14 -18.58
C PRO A 582 49.72 -13.48 -17.88
N SER A 583 50.76 -13.52 -17.02
CA SER A 583 50.92 -14.65 -16.12
C SER A 583 49.74 -14.69 -15.18
N THR A 584 48.81 -15.56 -15.44
CA THR A 584 47.73 -15.92 -14.50
C THR A 584 48.34 -16.65 -13.32
N SER A 585 48.96 -15.90 -12.41
CA SER A 585 49.27 -16.45 -11.10
C SER A 585 47.92 -16.67 -10.41
N SER A 586 47.43 -17.91 -10.42
CA SER A 586 46.25 -18.31 -9.61
C SER A 586 46.54 -17.90 -8.18
N ILE A 587 45.81 -16.91 -7.67
CA ILE A 587 45.88 -16.52 -6.25
C ILE A 587 45.46 -17.77 -5.47
N LYS A 588 46.43 -18.37 -4.71
CA LYS A 588 46.07 -19.46 -3.81
C LYS A 588 45.12 -18.91 -2.79
N THR A 589 43.86 -19.32 -2.85
CA THR A 589 42.84 -19.01 -1.84
C THR A 589 42.76 -20.19 -0.87
N ASN A 590 42.78 -19.86 0.40
CA ASN A 590 42.53 -20.79 1.49
C ASN A 590 41.07 -20.69 1.88
N LEU A 591 40.48 -21.83 2.32
CA LEU A 591 39.12 -21.91 2.82
C LEU A 591 39.13 -22.34 4.28
N LYS A 592 38.46 -21.63 5.16
CA LYS A 592 38.27 -22.02 6.57
C LYS A 592 36.81 -21.90 6.97
N SER A 593 36.27 -22.97 7.53
CA SER A 593 34.93 -22.98 8.09
C SER A 593 35.01 -23.01 9.61
N ILE A 594 34.29 -22.13 10.28
CA ILE A 594 34.31 -21.97 11.74
C ILE A 594 32.85 -21.91 12.21
N LYS A 595 32.47 -22.68 13.25
CA LYS A 595 31.15 -22.58 13.85
C LYS A 595 31.06 -21.34 14.76
N PHE A 596 29.90 -20.77 14.89
CA PHE A 596 29.67 -19.62 15.77
C PHE A 596 30.13 -19.90 17.21
N LYS A 597 29.82 -21.08 17.77
CA LYS A 597 30.24 -21.46 19.12
C LYS A 597 31.76 -21.57 19.33
N ASP A 598 32.53 -21.73 18.25
CA ASP A 598 34.00 -21.87 18.27
C ASP A 598 34.71 -20.51 18.02
N ILE A 599 33.95 -19.43 17.77
CA ILE A 599 34.47 -18.08 17.61
C ILE A 599 34.58 -17.40 18.97
N ASP A 600 35.64 -16.62 19.19
CA ASP A 600 35.78 -15.82 20.41
C ASP A 600 34.55 -14.97 20.65
N TYR A 601 34.00 -15.07 21.86
CA TYR A 601 32.75 -14.39 22.21
C TYR A 601 32.83 -12.87 22.09
N ASN A 602 34.00 -12.27 22.33
CA ASN A 602 34.17 -10.82 22.20
C ASN A 602 34.04 -10.37 20.74
N VAL A 603 34.49 -11.20 19.78
CA VAL A 603 34.31 -10.94 18.33
C VAL A 603 32.84 -11.03 17.95
N LEU A 604 32.14 -12.05 18.46
CA LEU A 604 30.69 -12.21 18.23
C LEU A 604 29.89 -11.06 18.83
N LEU A 605 30.22 -10.67 20.07
CA LEU A 605 29.53 -9.59 20.78
C LEU A 605 29.76 -8.25 20.06
N GLY A 606 31.01 -7.91 19.73
CA GLY A 606 31.28 -6.66 19.01
C GLY A 606 30.64 -6.61 17.63
N ALA A 607 30.50 -7.76 16.95
CA ALA A 607 29.84 -7.80 15.65
C ALA A 607 28.31 -7.63 15.77
N ILE A 608 27.64 -8.21 16.78
CA ILE A 608 26.20 -8.10 16.94
C ILE A 608 25.79 -6.72 17.45
N GLU A 609 26.64 -6.02 18.21
CA GLU A 609 26.39 -4.64 18.66
C GLU A 609 26.28 -3.64 17.51
N CYS A 610 26.74 -4.01 16.31
CA CYS A 610 26.56 -3.19 15.10
C CYS A 610 25.10 -3.19 14.57
N PHE A 611 24.20 -3.99 15.14
CA PHE A 611 22.83 -4.17 14.66
C PHE A 611 21.82 -3.83 15.73
N GLU A 612 21.09 -2.74 15.58
CA GLU A 612 19.99 -2.37 16.48
C GLU A 612 18.89 -3.44 16.50
N GLU A 613 18.64 -4.06 15.37
CA GLU A 613 17.63 -5.10 15.18
C GLU A 613 17.94 -6.41 15.94
N LEU A 614 19.20 -6.62 16.31
CA LEU A 614 19.67 -7.78 17.08
C LEU A 614 19.92 -7.45 18.55
N ARG A 615 19.40 -6.36 19.06
CA ARG A 615 19.46 -6.07 20.50
C ARG A 615 18.69 -7.15 21.27
N PHE A 616 19.17 -7.46 22.48
CA PHE A 616 18.62 -8.54 23.29
C PHE A 616 17.13 -8.37 23.56
N ASP A 617 16.67 -7.16 23.83
CA ASP A 617 15.25 -6.85 24.05
C ASP A 617 14.38 -7.17 22.82
N ILE A 618 14.87 -6.91 21.62
CA ILE A 618 14.18 -7.20 20.37
C ILE A 618 14.16 -8.72 20.08
N ILE A 619 15.31 -9.38 20.21
CA ILE A 619 15.40 -10.83 20.00
C ILE A 619 14.53 -11.56 21.02
N LYS A 620 14.53 -11.13 22.28
CA LYS A 620 13.75 -11.75 23.34
C LYS A 620 12.23 -11.65 23.11
N GLN A 621 11.75 -10.61 22.44
CA GLN A 621 10.35 -10.54 22.00
C GLN A 621 9.98 -11.63 20.98
N LYS A 622 10.95 -12.02 20.13
CA LYS A 622 10.76 -13.09 19.13
C LYS A 622 10.98 -14.48 19.71
N TYR A 623 11.86 -14.61 20.72
CA TYR A 623 12.23 -15.84 21.39
C TYR A 623 12.16 -15.65 22.92
N PRO A 624 10.96 -15.68 23.52
CA PRO A 624 10.78 -15.40 24.95
C PRO A 624 11.56 -16.32 25.89
N SER A 625 11.86 -17.54 25.47
CA SER A 625 12.67 -18.51 26.22
C SER A 625 14.15 -18.17 26.33
N LEU A 626 14.65 -17.26 25.47
CA LEU A 626 16.07 -16.87 25.43
C LEU A 626 16.50 -16.18 26.72
N LYS A 627 17.62 -16.63 27.33
CA LYS A 627 18.10 -16.13 28.63
C LYS A 627 19.21 -15.09 28.51
N SER A 628 20.01 -15.15 27.44
CA SER A 628 21.14 -14.22 27.25
C SER A 628 21.57 -14.10 25.79
N MET A 629 22.27 -13.03 25.46
CA MET A 629 22.91 -12.86 24.15
C MET A 629 23.97 -13.96 23.87
N ARG A 630 24.69 -14.41 24.93
CA ARG A 630 25.63 -15.52 24.79
C ARG A 630 24.91 -16.80 24.32
N GLU A 631 23.76 -17.12 24.89
CA GLU A 631 22.94 -18.26 24.46
C GLU A 631 22.52 -18.13 22.98
N PHE A 632 22.06 -16.95 22.56
CA PHE A 632 21.71 -16.72 21.17
C PHE A 632 22.86 -16.96 20.18
N LEU A 633 24.06 -16.52 20.54
CA LEU A 633 25.23 -16.60 19.65
C LEU A 633 25.93 -17.99 19.67
N THR A 634 25.88 -18.71 20.82
CA THR A 634 26.73 -19.90 21.01
C THR A 634 25.98 -21.20 21.30
N SER A 635 24.69 -21.15 21.59
CA SER A 635 23.89 -22.36 21.85
C SER A 635 23.52 -23.10 20.58
N ASP A 636 23.45 -24.42 20.65
CA ASP A 636 23.04 -25.31 19.55
C ASP A 636 21.58 -25.09 19.13
N GLU A 637 20.74 -24.57 20.03
CA GLU A 637 19.35 -24.20 19.74
C GLU A 637 19.22 -22.89 18.96
N PHE A 638 20.30 -22.11 18.93
CA PHE A 638 20.34 -20.84 18.20
C PHE A 638 21.45 -20.86 17.14
N LEU A 639 22.38 -19.93 17.16
CA LEU A 639 23.39 -19.78 16.12
C LEU A 639 24.64 -20.65 16.28
N GLY A 640 24.82 -21.34 17.43
CA GLY A 640 26.05 -22.02 17.77
C GLY A 640 26.55 -23.03 16.72
N ASN A 641 25.66 -23.75 16.06
CA ASN A 641 25.98 -24.72 15.01
C ASN A 641 26.02 -24.15 13.58
N SER A 642 25.71 -22.85 13.41
CA SER A 642 25.87 -22.16 12.12
C SER A 642 27.35 -21.99 11.79
N ASN A 643 27.71 -22.10 10.50
CA ASN A 643 29.08 -22.00 10.05
C ASN A 643 29.34 -20.67 9.35
N VAL A 644 30.51 -20.10 9.58
CA VAL A 644 31.06 -19.01 8.76
C VAL A 644 32.20 -19.58 7.94
N GLU A 645 32.04 -19.61 6.63
CA GLU A 645 33.03 -20.09 5.68
C GLU A 645 33.74 -18.90 5.03
N ILE A 646 35.02 -18.79 5.29
CA ILE A 646 35.85 -17.64 4.90
C ILE A 646 36.83 -18.09 3.81
N THR A 647 36.70 -17.49 2.62
CA THR A 647 37.69 -17.60 1.56
C THR A 647 38.68 -16.45 1.70
N TYR A 648 39.98 -16.75 1.86
CA TYR A 648 41.02 -15.75 2.09
C TYR A 648 42.30 -16.09 1.36
N SER A 649 43.12 -15.07 1.06
CA SER A 649 44.42 -15.22 0.34
C SER A 649 45.63 -14.91 1.21
N GLN A 650 45.44 -14.64 2.50
CA GLN A 650 46.48 -14.39 3.47
C GLN A 650 46.94 -15.68 4.15
N ASP A 651 48.11 -15.68 4.83
CA ASP A 651 48.60 -16.85 5.53
C ASP A 651 47.73 -17.25 6.74
N GLU A 652 47.11 -16.25 7.42
CA GLU A 652 46.23 -16.47 8.55
C GLU A 652 45.04 -15.53 8.54
N ILE A 653 43.93 -15.98 9.15
CA ILE A 653 42.75 -15.14 9.39
C ILE A 653 43.00 -14.24 10.59
N ASN A 654 43.13 -12.94 10.36
CA ASN A 654 43.24 -11.99 11.45
C ASN A 654 41.88 -11.62 12.03
N GLY A 655 41.87 -10.99 13.22
CA GLY A 655 40.65 -10.61 13.92
C GLY A 655 39.70 -9.68 13.14
N LYS A 656 40.25 -8.84 12.23
CA LYS A 656 39.43 -7.94 11.38
C LYS A 656 38.66 -8.73 10.31
N ILE A 657 39.32 -9.73 9.68
CA ILE A 657 38.66 -10.59 8.69
C ILE A 657 37.54 -11.40 9.36
N LEU A 658 37.86 -11.98 10.54
CA LEU A 658 36.88 -12.76 11.31
C LEU A 658 35.68 -11.89 11.73
N PHE A 659 35.93 -10.70 12.26
CA PHE A 659 34.87 -9.74 12.62
C PHE A 659 34.00 -9.38 11.42
N SER A 660 34.59 -9.07 10.26
CA SER A 660 33.85 -8.72 9.05
C SER A 660 33.03 -9.89 8.53
N ALA A 661 33.54 -11.11 8.60
CA ALA A 661 32.85 -12.32 8.21
C ALA A 661 31.63 -12.61 9.11
N VAL A 662 31.81 -12.46 10.44
CA VAL A 662 30.71 -12.59 11.42
C VAL A 662 29.68 -11.49 11.21
N LYS A 663 30.10 -10.23 11.02
CA LYS A 663 29.20 -9.12 10.73
C LYS A 663 28.34 -9.40 9.47
N ASN A 664 28.95 -9.88 8.40
CA ASN A 664 28.24 -10.26 7.18
C ASN A 664 27.21 -11.40 7.41
N ALA A 665 27.57 -12.40 8.23
CA ALA A 665 26.63 -13.46 8.62
C ALA A 665 25.46 -12.88 9.42
N LEU A 666 25.73 -11.97 10.36
CA LEU A 666 24.71 -11.36 11.21
C LEU A 666 23.76 -10.44 10.44
N VAL A 667 24.12 -9.84 9.30
CA VAL A 667 23.20 -9.14 8.40
C VAL A 667 22.03 -10.06 7.98
N LYS A 668 22.35 -11.30 7.60
CA LYS A 668 21.34 -12.29 7.20
C LYS A 668 20.52 -12.79 8.38
N VAL A 669 21.14 -12.89 9.55
CA VAL A 669 20.43 -13.22 10.80
C VAL A 669 19.46 -12.11 11.17
N ALA A 670 19.89 -10.84 11.12
CA ALA A 670 19.04 -9.69 11.38
C ALA A 670 17.83 -9.67 10.44
N SER A 671 18.07 -9.86 9.15
CA SER A 671 16.99 -9.93 8.17
C SER A 671 15.99 -11.06 8.47
N HIS A 672 16.47 -12.21 8.94
CA HIS A 672 15.59 -13.32 9.32
C HIS A 672 14.79 -13.01 10.59
N VAL A 673 15.43 -12.51 11.64
CA VAL A 673 14.78 -12.15 12.90
C VAL A 673 13.71 -11.07 12.69
N MET A 674 14.01 -10.07 11.86
CA MET A 674 13.05 -9.00 11.53
C MET A 674 11.91 -9.49 10.62
N ALA A 675 12.15 -10.52 9.82
CA ALA A 675 11.10 -11.13 9.00
C ALA A 675 10.09 -11.97 9.78
N ILE A 676 10.35 -12.28 11.06
CA ILE A 676 9.40 -12.96 11.94
C ILE A 676 8.22 -12.03 12.19
N LYS A 677 7.10 -12.35 11.56
CA LYS A 677 5.86 -11.57 11.74
C LYS A 677 5.30 -11.82 13.14
N PRO A 678 4.80 -10.77 13.80
CA PRO A 678 3.97 -10.97 14.97
C PRO A 678 2.69 -11.72 14.53
N GLU A 679 2.38 -12.80 15.23
CA GLU A 679 1.10 -13.48 15.10
C GLU A 679 0.13 -12.85 16.11
N TYR A 680 -1.11 -12.69 15.70
CA TYR A 680 -2.13 -12.10 16.54
C TYR A 680 -3.29 -13.07 16.72
N VAL A 681 -4.03 -12.87 17.81
CA VAL A 681 -5.29 -13.56 18.12
C VAL A 681 -6.28 -12.53 18.63
N GLY A 682 -7.56 -12.75 18.38
CA GLY A 682 -8.60 -11.98 19.03
C GLY A 682 -8.83 -12.45 20.47
N SER A 683 -8.97 -11.53 21.43
CA SER A 683 -9.38 -11.93 22.76
C SER A 683 -10.78 -12.53 22.74
N LYS A 684 -11.01 -13.59 23.53
CA LYS A 684 -12.36 -14.13 23.75
C LYS A 684 -13.16 -13.26 24.71
N GLU A 685 -12.48 -12.36 25.44
CA GLU A 685 -13.10 -11.40 26.37
C GLU A 685 -13.48 -10.13 25.60
N PHE A 686 -14.76 -9.81 25.59
CA PHE A 686 -15.34 -8.60 25.02
C PHE A 686 -15.41 -7.51 26.07
N GLU A 687 -14.91 -6.33 25.76
CA GLU A 687 -14.86 -5.18 26.65
C GLU A 687 -15.99 -4.19 26.34
N PRO A 688 -16.63 -3.62 27.35
CA PRO A 688 -17.71 -2.66 27.17
C PRO A 688 -17.18 -1.27 26.85
N LYS A 689 -17.87 -0.59 25.92
CA LYS A 689 -17.77 0.85 25.72
C LYS A 689 -19.16 1.46 25.80
N GLN A 690 -19.31 2.64 26.38
CA GLN A 690 -20.63 3.30 26.45
C GLN A 690 -21.11 3.61 25.02
N LEU A 691 -22.36 3.24 24.73
CA LEU A 691 -22.94 3.37 23.39
C LEU A 691 -22.94 4.82 22.90
N ASN A 692 -23.24 5.78 23.77
CA ASN A 692 -23.24 7.20 23.47
C ASN A 692 -21.85 7.81 23.22
N MET A 693 -20.78 7.12 23.62
CA MET A 693 -19.40 7.52 23.31
C MET A 693 -18.98 7.03 21.91
N VAL A 694 -19.51 5.89 21.48
CA VAL A 694 -19.17 5.23 20.22
C VAL A 694 -20.04 5.72 19.06
N LEU A 695 -21.34 5.78 19.25
CA LEU A 695 -22.28 6.23 18.22
C LEU A 695 -22.48 7.73 18.29
N LYS A 696 -22.08 8.43 17.23
CA LYS A 696 -22.24 9.89 17.07
C LYS A 696 -22.71 10.24 15.67
N ASP A 697 -23.21 11.46 15.51
CA ASP A 697 -23.42 12.02 14.17
C ASP A 697 -22.08 12.13 13.45
N LYS A 698 -22.05 11.83 12.15
CA LYS A 698 -20.83 11.92 11.34
C LYS A 698 -21.11 12.27 9.89
N LYS A 699 -20.09 12.74 9.21
CA LYS A 699 -20.12 13.09 7.79
C LYS A 699 -19.04 12.30 7.05
N ILE A 700 -19.40 11.73 5.93
CA ILE A 700 -18.49 10.94 5.09
C ILE A 700 -18.49 11.54 3.70
N SER A 701 -17.30 11.75 3.12
CA SER A 701 -17.14 12.13 1.74
C SER A 701 -16.91 10.89 0.87
N LEU A 702 -17.79 10.67 -0.09
CA LEU A 702 -17.71 9.57 -1.04
C LEU A 702 -17.52 10.11 -2.46
N GLY A 703 -16.57 9.56 -3.23
CA GLY A 703 -16.45 9.85 -4.65
C GLY A 703 -17.47 9.06 -5.46
N SER A 704 -18.14 9.71 -6.41
CA SER A 704 -19.05 9.02 -7.31
C SER A 704 -18.28 8.19 -8.33
N ILE A 705 -18.43 6.87 -8.28
CA ILE A 705 -17.94 5.91 -9.28
C ILE A 705 -19.13 5.25 -9.96
N GLU A 706 -19.18 5.27 -11.29
CA GLU A 706 -20.16 4.50 -12.05
C GLU A 706 -20.00 2.99 -11.72
N GLY A 707 -21.04 2.33 -11.25
CA GLY A 707 -21.03 0.90 -10.93
C GLY A 707 -20.83 0.53 -9.47
N ASN A 708 -20.91 1.47 -8.55
CA ASN A 708 -20.66 1.27 -7.10
C ASN A 708 -21.78 0.48 -6.36
N GLY A 709 -22.56 -0.34 -7.05
CA GLY A 709 -23.62 -1.16 -6.44
C GLY A 709 -24.67 -0.36 -5.66
N GLY A 710 -24.90 0.93 -6.02
CA GLY A 710 -25.81 1.84 -5.33
C GLY A 710 -25.29 2.40 -4.01
N LYS A 711 -24.00 2.23 -3.68
CA LYS A 711 -23.38 2.84 -2.51
C LYS A 711 -23.35 4.36 -2.67
N GLY A 712 -23.79 5.07 -1.64
CA GLY A 712 -23.92 6.53 -1.65
C GLY A 712 -25.34 7.01 -1.98
N ASP A 713 -26.19 6.17 -2.59
CA ASP A 713 -27.59 6.50 -2.84
C ASP A 713 -28.43 6.32 -1.58
N SER A 714 -29.29 7.30 -1.30
CA SER A 714 -30.24 7.26 -0.18
C SER A 714 -31.20 6.09 -0.31
N GLN A 715 -31.40 5.31 0.74
CA GLN A 715 -32.45 4.28 0.76
C GLN A 715 -33.84 4.89 0.84
N ASN A 716 -34.00 6.04 1.51
CA ASN A 716 -35.28 6.74 1.64
C ASN A 716 -35.82 7.17 0.27
N TYR A 717 -34.94 7.61 -0.62
CA TYR A 717 -35.30 8.18 -1.92
C TYR A 717 -34.81 7.35 -3.10
N CYS A 718 -34.43 6.07 -2.89
CA CYS A 718 -33.98 5.20 -3.95
C CYS A 718 -35.00 5.09 -5.09
N LEU A 719 -34.54 5.26 -6.34
CA LEU A 719 -35.40 5.15 -7.52
C LEU A 719 -35.88 3.71 -7.76
N ASN A 720 -35.05 2.74 -7.38
CA ASN A 720 -35.43 1.34 -7.48
C ASN A 720 -36.31 0.98 -6.28
N GLU A 721 -37.57 0.65 -6.54
CA GLU A 721 -38.57 0.26 -5.51
C GLU A 721 -38.15 -1.00 -4.73
N GLU A 722 -37.33 -1.87 -5.32
CA GLU A 722 -36.81 -3.05 -4.65
C GLU A 722 -35.97 -2.69 -3.44
N TYR A 723 -35.19 -1.60 -3.51
CA TYR A 723 -34.26 -1.16 -2.46
C TYR A 723 -34.86 -0.05 -1.59
N ARG A 724 -35.91 0.65 -2.09
CA ARG A 724 -36.47 1.81 -1.41
C ARG A 724 -37.18 1.41 -0.11
N LEU A 725 -36.84 2.09 0.96
CA LEU A 725 -37.50 2.05 2.25
C LEU A 725 -37.30 3.40 2.94
N ASP A 726 -38.42 4.07 3.28
CA ASP A 726 -38.35 5.32 4.06
C ASP A 726 -38.06 4.98 5.53
N LEU A 727 -36.84 5.28 5.97
CA LEU A 727 -36.35 5.04 7.33
C LEU A 727 -36.66 6.18 8.29
N THR A 728 -37.18 7.31 7.80
CA THR A 728 -37.39 8.53 8.61
C THR A 728 -38.21 8.25 9.87
N ASN A 729 -39.27 7.47 9.75
CA ASN A 729 -40.21 7.18 10.86
C ASN A 729 -39.96 5.79 11.51
N GLU A 730 -38.90 5.09 11.14
CA GLU A 730 -38.57 3.76 11.66
C GLU A 730 -37.76 3.90 12.95
N SER A 731 -38.37 3.85 14.11
CA SER A 731 -37.70 4.05 15.41
C SER A 731 -36.58 3.04 15.73
N TRP A 732 -36.64 1.86 15.08
CA TRP A 732 -35.63 0.81 15.26
C TRP A 732 -34.32 1.05 14.46
N TYR A 733 -34.35 1.84 13.38
CA TYR A 733 -33.14 2.20 12.64
C TYR A 733 -32.58 3.51 13.18
N VAL A 734 -31.36 3.46 13.72
CA VAL A 734 -30.85 4.55 14.58
C VAL A 734 -30.45 5.82 13.82
N PHE A 735 -30.07 5.69 12.53
CA PHE A 735 -29.68 6.83 11.70
C PHE A 735 -30.85 7.35 10.85
N ASN A 736 -30.69 8.55 10.30
CA ASN A 736 -31.67 9.22 9.42
C ASN A 736 -31.87 8.50 8.08
N ASP A 737 -30.84 7.82 7.54
CA ASP A 737 -30.86 7.16 6.24
C ASP A 737 -29.82 6.04 6.17
N ASN A 738 -29.89 5.21 5.12
CA ASN A 738 -28.92 4.19 4.78
C ASN A 738 -28.38 4.45 3.37
N TYR A 739 -27.06 4.68 3.26
CA TYR A 739 -26.36 4.92 2.01
C TYR A 739 -25.52 3.71 1.56
N GLY A 740 -25.87 2.53 2.03
CA GLY A 740 -25.16 1.29 1.74
C GLY A 740 -25.34 0.79 0.30
N THR A 741 -24.72 -0.35 0.03
CA THR A 741 -24.87 -1.09 -1.23
C THR A 741 -26.27 -1.69 -1.38
N SER A 742 -26.55 -2.30 -2.55
CA SER A 742 -27.81 -3.02 -2.82
C SER A 742 -28.11 -4.10 -1.78
N GLU A 743 -27.13 -4.93 -1.43
CA GLU A 743 -27.29 -6.02 -0.46
C GLU A 743 -27.60 -5.50 0.94
N GLU A 744 -26.95 -4.43 1.34
CA GLU A 744 -27.18 -3.78 2.62
C GLU A 744 -28.60 -3.15 2.70
N LYS A 745 -29.06 -2.55 1.61
CA LYS A 745 -30.44 -2.04 1.52
C LYS A 745 -31.48 -3.15 1.54
N LEU A 746 -31.20 -4.27 0.89
CA LEU A 746 -32.07 -5.46 0.93
C LEU A 746 -32.13 -6.03 2.33
N PHE A 747 -31.06 -6.10 3.08
CA PHE A 747 -31.07 -6.53 4.47
C PHE A 747 -31.97 -5.63 5.33
N VAL A 748 -31.83 -4.30 5.25
CA VAL A 748 -32.67 -3.37 6.03
C VAL A 748 -34.15 -3.55 5.70
N LYS A 749 -34.47 -3.77 4.44
CA LYS A 749 -35.86 -4.06 4.01
C LYS A 749 -36.35 -5.43 4.51
N TYR A 750 -35.50 -6.45 4.47
CA TYR A 750 -35.81 -7.76 5.02
C TYR A 750 -36.04 -7.71 6.54
N PHE A 751 -35.18 -6.95 7.26
CA PHE A 751 -35.41 -6.73 8.70
C PHE A 751 -36.81 -6.20 8.98
N LYS A 752 -37.22 -5.13 8.26
CA LYS A 752 -38.55 -4.51 8.41
C LYS A 752 -39.70 -5.49 8.17
N THR A 753 -39.56 -6.34 7.15
CA THR A 753 -40.68 -7.20 6.69
C THR A 753 -40.74 -8.55 7.40
N HIS A 754 -39.60 -9.10 7.87
CA HIS A 754 -39.53 -10.47 8.39
C HIS A 754 -39.08 -10.57 9.85
N ILE A 755 -38.11 -9.72 10.29
CA ILE A 755 -37.55 -9.81 11.65
C ILE A 755 -38.33 -8.92 12.61
N GLU A 756 -38.56 -7.67 12.25
CA GLU A 756 -39.27 -6.69 13.11
C GLU A 756 -40.64 -7.19 13.60
N PRO A 757 -41.53 -7.76 12.77
CA PRO A 757 -42.81 -8.23 13.25
C PRO A 757 -42.69 -9.27 14.37
N LYS A 758 -41.71 -10.20 14.26
CA LYS A 758 -41.48 -11.23 15.27
C LYS A 758 -40.95 -10.66 16.58
N LEU A 759 -40.11 -9.60 16.51
CA LEU A 759 -39.60 -8.90 17.70
C LEU A 759 -40.73 -8.09 18.39
N LYS A 760 -41.63 -7.48 17.60
CA LYS A 760 -42.80 -6.76 18.11
C LYS A 760 -43.77 -7.69 18.82
N GLU A 761 -44.05 -8.86 18.25
CA GLU A 761 -44.89 -9.87 18.86
C GLU A 761 -44.41 -10.30 20.24
N LYS A 762 -43.08 -10.37 20.42
CA LYS A 762 -42.40 -10.70 21.68
C LYS A 762 -42.27 -9.50 22.62
N ASN A 763 -42.72 -8.32 22.24
CA ASN A 763 -42.62 -7.06 23.01
C ASN A 763 -41.21 -6.75 23.45
N LEU A 764 -40.26 -6.91 22.55
CA LEU A 764 -38.81 -6.64 22.76
C LEU A 764 -38.44 -5.23 22.31
N GLU A 765 -37.45 -4.64 22.95
CA GLU A 765 -36.83 -3.39 22.51
C GLU A 765 -35.67 -3.72 21.58
N TYR A 766 -35.57 -3.12 20.39
CA TYR A 766 -34.58 -3.46 19.38
C TYR A 766 -34.17 -2.26 18.57
N TYR A 767 -32.88 -2.29 18.11
CA TYR A 767 -32.26 -1.25 17.30
C TYR A 767 -31.29 -1.88 16.29
N VAL A 768 -31.29 -1.35 15.08
CA VAL A 768 -30.33 -1.68 14.02
C VAL A 768 -29.41 -0.48 13.83
N VAL A 769 -28.12 -0.74 14.00
CA VAL A 769 -27.05 0.25 13.86
C VAL A 769 -26.25 -0.09 12.61
N ARG A 770 -26.15 0.86 11.69
CA ARG A 770 -25.23 0.78 10.57
C ARG A 770 -23.80 1.05 11.05
N ASN A 771 -22.89 0.13 10.79
CA ASN A 771 -21.46 0.33 11.04
C ASN A 771 -20.79 0.91 9.79
N GLU A 772 -20.70 2.21 9.70
CA GLU A 772 -20.02 2.86 8.60
C GLU A 772 -18.66 3.34 9.08
N ARG A 773 -17.67 2.41 9.09
CA ARG A 773 -16.27 2.68 9.50
C ARG A 773 -16.14 3.27 10.90
N ILE A 774 -16.85 2.71 11.88
CA ILE A 774 -16.71 3.06 13.29
C ILE A 774 -15.65 2.13 13.89
N PRO A 775 -14.42 2.60 14.23
CA PRO A 775 -13.33 1.74 14.70
C PRO A 775 -13.69 0.92 15.94
N ASP A 776 -14.46 1.50 16.85
CA ASP A 776 -14.87 0.86 18.12
C ASP A 776 -15.86 -0.30 17.94
N LEU A 777 -16.43 -0.47 16.74
CA LEU A 777 -17.32 -1.59 16.40
C LEU A 777 -16.60 -2.73 15.68
N ALA A 778 -15.32 -2.58 15.40
CA ALA A 778 -14.49 -3.66 14.86
C ALA A 778 -14.29 -4.76 15.91
N ILE A 779 -14.29 -6.01 15.45
CA ILE A 779 -13.99 -7.19 16.26
C ILE A 779 -12.88 -8.01 15.57
N TYR A 780 -12.22 -8.89 16.33
CA TYR A 780 -11.04 -9.62 15.85
C TYR A 780 -11.23 -11.12 16.00
N SER A 781 -10.93 -11.88 14.94
CA SER A 781 -11.05 -13.33 14.92
C SER A 781 -10.21 -14.00 16.00
N PHE A 782 -10.74 -15.02 16.69
CA PHE A 782 -10.07 -15.65 17.83
C PHE A 782 -8.79 -16.37 17.44
N GLU A 783 -8.72 -16.94 16.24
CA GLU A 783 -7.59 -17.75 15.78
C GLU A 783 -6.45 -16.91 15.21
N ALA A 784 -6.75 -15.92 14.37
CA ALA A 784 -5.76 -15.19 13.61
C ALA A 784 -5.72 -13.68 13.91
N GLY A 785 -6.62 -13.19 14.78
CA GLY A 785 -6.71 -11.76 15.10
C GLY A 785 -7.02 -10.89 13.88
N GLU A 786 -7.65 -11.44 12.86
CA GLU A 786 -8.07 -10.71 11.66
C GLU A 786 -9.20 -9.75 12.03
N ARG A 787 -9.14 -8.54 11.47
CA ARG A 787 -10.13 -7.49 11.74
C ARG A 787 -11.41 -7.74 10.95
N PHE A 788 -12.54 -7.74 11.66
CA PHE A 788 -13.88 -7.83 11.10
C PHE A 788 -14.69 -6.59 11.50
N GLU A 789 -15.21 -5.88 10.51
CA GLU A 789 -16.13 -4.76 10.68
C GLU A 789 -17.49 -5.16 10.11
N PRO A 790 -18.40 -5.72 10.91
CA PRO A 790 -19.72 -6.10 10.42
C PRO A 790 -20.51 -4.87 9.96
N ASP A 791 -21.21 -4.97 8.85
CA ASP A 791 -21.96 -3.85 8.26
C ASP A 791 -23.08 -3.35 9.17
N PHE A 792 -23.68 -4.26 9.94
CA PHE A 792 -24.75 -3.91 10.88
C PHE A 792 -24.59 -4.58 12.23
N LEU A 793 -24.99 -3.86 13.29
CA LEU A 793 -25.22 -4.42 14.60
C LEU A 793 -26.72 -4.40 14.91
N LEU A 794 -27.23 -5.54 15.39
CA LEU A 794 -28.60 -5.68 15.87
C LEU A 794 -28.59 -5.77 17.40
N PHE A 795 -29.19 -4.78 18.06
CA PHE A 795 -29.41 -4.82 19.50
C PHE A 795 -30.81 -5.24 19.78
N VAL A 796 -30.99 -6.25 20.66
CA VAL A 796 -32.31 -6.67 21.16
C VAL A 796 -32.23 -6.77 22.67
N ARG A 797 -33.10 -6.03 23.35
CA ARG A 797 -33.16 -6.02 24.81
C ARG A 797 -34.49 -6.62 25.31
N LYS A 798 -34.36 -7.60 26.19
CA LYS A 798 -35.46 -8.24 26.90
C LYS A 798 -35.41 -7.86 28.38
N LYS A 799 -36.48 -7.21 28.87
CA LYS A 799 -36.62 -6.90 30.29
C LYS A 799 -36.90 -8.16 31.09
N ARG A 800 -36.31 -8.27 32.29
CA ARG A 800 -36.52 -9.34 33.28
C ARG A 800 -37.13 -8.76 34.55
N CYS A 801 -37.47 -9.59 35.51
CA CYS A 801 -37.97 -9.16 36.81
C CYS A 801 -36.91 -8.33 37.55
N GLU A 802 -35.64 -8.67 37.42
CA GLU A 802 -34.50 -7.89 37.88
C GLU A 802 -33.54 -7.69 36.69
N GLY A 803 -33.37 -6.41 36.27
CA GLY A 803 -32.47 -6.03 35.19
C GLY A 803 -32.99 -6.34 33.76
N SER A 804 -32.08 -6.44 32.82
CA SER A 804 -32.37 -6.78 31.43
C SER A 804 -31.29 -7.67 30.82
N ILE A 805 -31.62 -8.36 29.75
CA ILE A 805 -30.61 -8.99 28.90
C ILE A 805 -30.61 -8.31 27.55
N THR A 806 -29.41 -7.88 27.11
CA THR A 806 -29.21 -7.26 25.82
C THR A 806 -28.38 -8.20 24.93
N TYR A 807 -28.89 -8.51 23.77
CA TYR A 807 -28.21 -9.26 22.72
C TYR A 807 -27.62 -8.28 21.73
N GLN A 808 -26.34 -8.44 21.40
CA GLN A 808 -25.63 -7.69 20.35
C GLN A 808 -25.34 -8.66 19.23
N GLY A 809 -26.06 -8.54 18.12
CA GLY A 809 -25.93 -9.38 16.94
C GLY A 809 -25.07 -8.71 15.89
N TYR A 810 -24.22 -9.48 15.22
CA TYR A 810 -23.37 -9.05 14.10
C TYR A 810 -23.95 -9.58 12.79
N ILE A 811 -24.18 -8.67 11.83
CA ILE A 811 -24.83 -8.99 10.55
C ILE A 811 -24.03 -8.41 9.41
N GLU A 812 -23.74 -9.25 8.44
CA GLU A 812 -22.94 -8.93 7.27
C GLU A 812 -23.69 -9.32 5.98
N PRO A 813 -24.31 -8.36 5.26
CA PRO A 813 -24.84 -8.59 3.93
C PRO A 813 -23.71 -8.73 2.91
N LYS A 814 -23.77 -9.77 2.07
CA LYS A 814 -22.72 -10.06 1.09
C LYS A 814 -23.26 -10.33 -0.30
N GLY A 815 -22.61 -9.76 -1.31
CA GLY A 815 -22.85 -10.14 -2.70
C GLY A 815 -22.22 -11.51 -3.03
N ASN A 816 -22.76 -12.20 -4.03
CA ASN A 816 -22.36 -13.57 -4.41
C ASN A 816 -20.85 -13.71 -4.69
N HIS A 817 -20.20 -12.68 -5.22
CA HIS A 817 -18.80 -12.68 -5.60
C HIS A 817 -17.82 -12.62 -4.41
N LEU A 818 -18.30 -12.33 -3.20
CA LEU A 818 -17.48 -12.20 -1.99
C LEU A 818 -17.67 -13.36 -1.00
N LEU A 819 -18.63 -14.25 -1.25
CA LEU A 819 -18.96 -15.35 -0.32
C LEU A 819 -17.78 -16.27 -0.05
N GLU A 820 -17.02 -16.64 -1.08
CA GLU A 820 -15.89 -17.57 -0.94
C GLU A 820 -14.64 -16.92 -0.33
N THR A 821 -14.40 -15.65 -0.65
CA THR A 821 -13.20 -14.93 -0.14
C THR A 821 -13.32 -14.57 1.34
N ASP A 822 -14.54 -14.38 1.83
CA ASP A 822 -14.81 -13.93 3.19
C ASP A 822 -15.33 -15.03 4.13
N VAL A 823 -15.24 -16.33 3.75
CA VAL A 823 -15.70 -17.48 4.56
C VAL A 823 -15.23 -17.43 6.01
N TRP A 824 -14.02 -16.96 6.26
CA TRP A 824 -13.48 -16.83 7.62
C TRP A 824 -14.32 -15.87 8.50
N LYS A 825 -14.90 -14.81 7.92
CA LYS A 825 -15.77 -13.85 8.66
C LYS A 825 -17.06 -14.53 9.10
N GLU A 826 -17.65 -15.34 8.21
CA GLU A 826 -18.83 -16.13 8.54
C GLU A 826 -18.52 -17.16 9.62
N SER A 827 -17.42 -17.90 9.48
CA SER A 827 -16.96 -18.88 10.47
C SER A 827 -16.72 -18.23 11.83
N PHE A 828 -16.02 -17.09 11.83
CA PHE A 828 -15.76 -16.33 13.07
C PHE A 828 -17.05 -15.81 13.69
N SER A 829 -17.97 -15.26 12.88
CA SER A 829 -19.27 -14.80 13.36
C SER A 829 -20.04 -15.91 14.10
N MET A 830 -20.03 -17.13 13.58
CA MET A 830 -20.68 -18.27 14.21
C MET A 830 -19.98 -18.74 15.51
N GLN A 831 -18.66 -18.60 15.61
CA GLN A 831 -17.91 -18.94 16.83
C GLN A 831 -18.18 -17.99 18.00
N ILE A 832 -18.57 -16.73 17.71
CA ILE A 832 -18.77 -15.71 18.73
C ILE A 832 -19.77 -16.17 19.80
N GLU A 833 -20.92 -16.76 19.41
CA GLU A 833 -21.96 -17.18 20.36
C GLU A 833 -21.43 -18.21 21.36
N GLU A 834 -20.55 -19.10 20.96
CA GLU A 834 -20.05 -20.21 21.77
C GLU A 834 -18.84 -19.86 22.64
N GLU A 835 -17.96 -18.99 22.13
CA GLU A 835 -16.62 -18.80 22.68
C GLU A 835 -16.42 -17.46 23.39
N HIS A 836 -17.35 -16.50 23.26
CA HIS A 836 -17.16 -15.19 23.90
C HIS A 836 -17.35 -15.21 25.41
N SER A 837 -16.64 -14.33 26.07
CA SER A 837 -16.88 -13.92 27.45
C SER A 837 -17.02 -12.40 27.54
N VAL A 838 -17.74 -11.93 28.54
CA VAL A 838 -18.00 -10.49 28.73
C VAL A 838 -17.23 -9.99 29.94
N LYS A 839 -16.44 -8.94 29.75
CA LYS A 839 -15.70 -8.30 30.82
C LYS A 839 -16.58 -7.39 31.66
N GLY A 840 -16.57 -7.60 32.94
CA GLY A 840 -17.20 -6.73 33.94
C GLY A 840 -18.44 -7.33 34.57
N LEU A 841 -18.85 -6.73 35.68
CA LEU A 841 -20.09 -7.06 36.41
C LEU A 841 -21.11 -5.97 36.13
N PHE A 842 -22.17 -6.33 35.42
CA PHE A 842 -23.28 -5.45 35.14
C PHE A 842 -24.55 -5.93 35.85
N VAL A 843 -25.46 -5.00 36.13
CA VAL A 843 -26.80 -5.33 36.59
C VAL A 843 -27.60 -5.96 35.43
N ASP A 844 -27.26 -5.58 34.20
CA ASP A 844 -27.83 -6.11 32.97
C ASP A 844 -26.84 -7.11 32.30
N ASP A 845 -27.39 -8.20 31.81
CA ASP A 845 -26.62 -9.21 31.07
C ASP A 845 -26.43 -8.80 29.60
N TYR A 846 -25.29 -9.13 29.03
CA TYR A 846 -25.00 -8.95 27.60
C TYR A 846 -24.55 -10.26 26.95
N LYS A 847 -25.05 -10.52 25.74
CA LYS A 847 -24.65 -11.69 24.93
C LYS A 847 -24.37 -11.26 23.51
N MET A 848 -23.22 -11.74 22.98
CA MET A 848 -22.82 -11.53 21.59
C MET A 848 -23.34 -12.69 20.74
N ILE A 849 -23.85 -12.37 19.55
CA ILE A 849 -24.39 -13.37 18.62
C ILE A 849 -23.89 -13.05 17.23
N GLY A 850 -23.38 -14.03 16.54
CA GLY A 850 -23.06 -13.96 15.12
C GLY A 850 -24.11 -14.67 14.28
N PHE A 851 -24.32 -14.15 13.08
CA PHE A 851 -25.22 -14.74 12.10
C PHE A 851 -24.45 -15.11 10.84
N PRO A 852 -24.94 -16.12 10.06
CA PRO A 852 -24.45 -16.35 8.70
C PRO A 852 -24.58 -15.10 7.85
N PHE A 853 -23.90 -15.05 6.72
CA PHE A 853 -24.04 -13.94 5.78
C PHE A 853 -25.48 -13.78 5.31
N PHE A 854 -25.96 -12.53 5.29
CA PHE A 854 -27.21 -12.25 4.59
C PHE A 854 -26.93 -12.19 3.08
N ASN A 855 -27.39 -13.18 2.34
CA ASN A 855 -27.31 -13.21 0.89
C ASN A 855 -28.58 -13.84 0.34
N ARG A 856 -29.28 -13.06 -0.50
CA ARG A 856 -30.61 -13.43 -1.00
C ARG A 856 -30.61 -14.67 -1.91
N ASP A 857 -29.51 -14.85 -2.67
CA ASP A 857 -29.49 -15.86 -3.72
C ASP A 857 -28.99 -17.23 -3.23
N ASN A 858 -28.01 -17.24 -2.32
CA ASN A 858 -27.28 -18.46 -1.97
C ASN A 858 -27.26 -18.83 -0.48
N ARG A 859 -27.58 -17.89 0.43
CA ARG A 859 -27.46 -18.09 1.89
C ARG A 859 -28.74 -17.77 2.67
N MET A 860 -29.84 -17.47 1.98
CA MET A 860 -31.06 -16.98 2.62
C MET A 860 -31.66 -17.99 3.59
N GLU A 861 -31.77 -19.26 3.21
CA GLU A 861 -32.33 -20.33 4.04
C GLU A 861 -31.51 -20.52 5.35
N GLU A 862 -30.19 -20.45 5.26
CA GLU A 862 -29.27 -20.58 6.41
C GLU A 862 -29.43 -19.39 7.35
N PHE A 863 -29.49 -18.18 6.78
CA PHE A 863 -29.71 -16.95 7.54
C PHE A 863 -31.09 -16.95 8.25
N GLU A 864 -32.18 -17.27 7.55
CA GLU A 864 -33.52 -17.34 8.11
C GLU A 864 -33.61 -18.36 9.24
N LYS A 865 -33.07 -19.56 9.02
CA LYS A 865 -33.04 -20.61 10.04
C LYS A 865 -32.26 -20.18 11.28
N SER A 866 -31.13 -19.49 11.12
CA SER A 866 -30.34 -18.98 12.23
C SER A 866 -31.09 -17.92 13.02
N ILE A 867 -31.69 -16.94 12.33
CA ILE A 867 -32.50 -15.89 12.95
C ILE A 867 -33.72 -16.51 13.70
N ASP A 868 -34.41 -17.45 13.09
CA ASP A 868 -35.58 -18.08 13.71
C ASP A 868 -35.24 -18.91 14.93
N ASN A 869 -34.13 -19.69 14.86
CA ASN A 869 -33.64 -20.42 16.02
C ASN A 869 -33.24 -19.49 17.16
N TRP A 870 -32.59 -18.37 16.83
CA TRP A 870 -32.27 -17.37 17.85
C TRP A 870 -33.52 -16.70 18.44
N LEU A 871 -34.47 -16.32 17.59
CA LEU A 871 -35.75 -15.73 18.05
C LEU A 871 -36.54 -16.68 18.95
N ILE A 872 -36.46 -17.99 18.74
CA ILE A 872 -37.12 -18.99 19.62
C ILE A 872 -36.46 -18.99 21.02
N LYS A 873 -35.15 -18.79 21.09
CA LYS A 873 -34.39 -18.72 22.37
C LYS A 873 -34.65 -17.41 23.14
N LEU A 874 -35.15 -16.34 22.48
CA LEU A 874 -35.56 -15.08 23.12
C LEU A 874 -36.87 -15.21 23.86
#